data_0363e8aa9b2e499ba4ffca11c4be5a64
#
_entry.id   0363e8aa9b2e499ba4ffca11c4be5a64
#
_cell.length_a   1.000
_cell.length_b   1.000
_cell.length_c   1.000
_cell.angle_alpha   90.00
_cell.angle_beta   90.00
_cell.angle_gamma   90.00
#
_symmetry.space_group_name_H-M   'P 1'
#
loop_
_entity.id
_entity.type
_entity.pdbx_description
1 polymer ?
#
loop_
_entity_poly.entity_id
_entity_poly.type
_entity_poly.pdbx_seq_one_letter_code
_entity_poly.pdbx_strand_id
1 'polypeptide(L)'
;MSNTYMYEKEFHREVECLMMARHKNVVRFLGYCADTQGTMARYDGKFVMADVQQRLLCFEYLPKGSLDGYITDTTSGLQWRDRYQIIKGVCQGLHYLHQKNIVHLDLKPANILLDDNLVAKISDFGLSRCFDVMQSRVITVKIGGTLGYLAPEFSNGEITYQFDIYSLGVVIIEILTGKKGYHDVDSVVESWSNMLEKSQRNVQLEQVRVCAEIGIECTDFNPAKRPDTRFILDRIDETETMDGYTETGVITSQQVELASNELHQNSPNEPGEASSEENTTAGTNPYILFWKNIANLNMVNETMHRLNPDIRRCLEYCSIFPRGSKLMVTQLVHLWIAQGFVKTSCAIENMEDVAEGYIQELASCSLLQLEKNWYDADCFTICDQLYDLLDKVAGSDYIRIENGTSQTGEGWGGDVHQDVQHIFMQNYDAKLITEVLGFINLRTLIIYSVEGDTPVEVEVMDSIFKELPELRVLAFALSHEHYEIQQGNKFSVPESICQLKHLSYFAFRTHEGCTVTLPSTLHKLRHIQLLDFGDGDVSEFTFAELVNLQHIFCMPNVKLPYVGRLISLQTLPAFTVRNEQGCELKQLRGLNKLRGCLDIRGVQNVRDKEEALEANLTAKKRLTELDLRWDEDGDTRCTPEVQADVLEGLCPPMELQTLRIYHYQGSRYPEWMVGRQNGGPKELQQLWFWRCKQLGPAPQFVEAYPHLRVLKLWVCNWDALPGNIELLTSLKALEITGCRNIQSLPKLPQSIEKFCLSICDDEFMISCQTVGHPNWQKIEHIPNKYICGPSYPVATAEPVATSDLVATAHKQNKILSYINRLRCF
;
A
#
# COMPACT_ATOMS: atom_id res chain seq x y z
N MET A 1 10.56 -8.13 -15.65
CA MET A 1 11.80 -8.46 -14.92
C MET A 1 11.70 -8.25 -13.40
N SER A 2 10.75 -7.48 -12.86
CA SER A 2 10.65 -7.19 -11.42
C SER A 2 10.14 -8.33 -10.53
N ASN A 3 9.24 -9.18 -11.00
CA ASN A 3 8.70 -10.28 -10.20
C ASN A 3 9.73 -11.37 -9.87
N THR A 4 10.59 -11.73 -10.80
CA THR A 4 11.59 -12.79 -10.62
C THR A 4 12.58 -12.49 -9.50
N TYR A 5 13.02 -11.22 -9.38
CA TYR A 5 13.98 -10.79 -8.35
C TYR A 5 13.38 -10.79 -6.93
N MET A 6 12.09 -10.54 -6.83
CA MET A 6 11.37 -10.57 -5.55
C MET A 6 11.20 -11.99 -5.02
N TYR A 7 10.83 -12.95 -5.89
CA TYR A 7 10.74 -14.38 -5.53
C TYR A 7 12.09 -14.94 -5.08
N GLU A 8 13.18 -14.49 -5.69
CA GLU A 8 14.52 -14.95 -5.34
C GLU A 8 14.93 -14.49 -3.92
N LYS A 9 14.65 -13.24 -3.57
CA LYS A 9 14.91 -12.74 -2.20
C LYS A 9 14.05 -13.42 -1.14
N GLU A 10 12.81 -13.73 -1.43
CA GLU A 10 11.90 -14.43 -0.53
C GLU A 10 12.39 -15.86 -0.31
N PHE A 11 12.75 -16.56 -1.39
CA PHE A 11 13.31 -17.90 -1.31
C PHE A 11 14.62 -17.97 -0.50
N HIS A 12 15.57 -17.06 -0.74
CA HIS A 12 16.83 -17.03 0.02
C HIS A 12 16.60 -16.80 1.50
N ARG A 13 15.71 -15.92 1.87
CA ARG A 13 15.37 -15.62 3.26
C ARG A 13 14.72 -16.81 3.97
N GLU A 14 13.80 -17.49 3.30
CA GLU A 14 13.19 -18.71 3.84
C GLU A 14 14.23 -19.79 4.07
N VAL A 15 15.12 -20.02 3.10
CA VAL A 15 16.24 -20.96 3.24
C VAL A 15 17.14 -20.59 4.41
N GLU A 16 17.48 -19.31 4.58
CA GLU A 16 18.32 -18.82 5.68
C GLU A 16 17.70 -19.12 7.04
N CYS A 17 16.43 -18.79 7.25
CA CYS A 17 15.70 -19.10 8.49
C CYS A 17 15.65 -20.62 8.74
N LEU A 18 15.36 -21.42 7.71
CA LEU A 18 15.26 -22.89 7.81
C LEU A 18 16.60 -23.54 8.11
N MET A 19 17.71 -23.01 7.60
CA MET A 19 19.05 -23.55 7.89
C MET A 19 19.46 -23.35 9.36
N MET A 20 18.94 -22.32 10.01
CA MET A 20 19.21 -22.02 11.43
C MET A 20 18.29 -22.78 12.39
N ALA A 21 17.12 -23.22 11.93
CA ALA A 21 16.09 -23.83 12.77
C ALA A 21 16.26 -25.36 12.87
N ARG A 22 16.73 -25.86 14.05
CA ARG A 22 16.83 -27.31 14.36
C ARG A 22 16.29 -27.60 15.74
N HIS A 23 15.03 -28.04 15.80
CA HIS A 23 14.36 -28.38 17.06
C HIS A 23 13.34 -29.49 16.84
N LYS A 24 13.04 -30.30 17.91
CA LYS A 24 12.04 -31.37 17.82
C LYS A 24 10.64 -30.91 17.39
N ASN A 25 10.27 -29.67 17.75
CA ASN A 25 8.99 -29.05 17.44
C ASN A 25 9.07 -28.03 16.29
N VAL A 26 10.06 -28.16 15.43
CA VAL A 26 10.19 -27.41 14.16
C VAL A 26 10.43 -28.42 13.05
N VAL A 27 9.79 -28.24 11.91
CA VAL A 27 9.99 -29.12 10.74
C VAL A 27 11.45 -29.16 10.33
N ARG A 28 11.99 -30.35 10.08
CA ARG A 28 13.37 -30.50 9.70
C ARG A 28 13.55 -30.19 8.22
N PHE A 29 14.33 -29.17 7.94
CA PHE A 29 14.76 -28.82 6.60
C PHE A 29 15.86 -29.78 6.14
N LEU A 30 15.68 -30.40 4.97
CA LEU A 30 16.62 -31.38 4.42
C LEU A 30 17.53 -30.77 3.35
N GLY A 31 17.07 -29.74 2.66
CA GLY A 31 17.80 -29.05 1.63
C GLY A 31 16.91 -28.31 0.64
N TYR A 32 17.52 -27.74 -0.39
CA TYR A 32 16.81 -27.00 -1.43
C TYR A 32 17.41 -27.27 -2.81
N CYS A 33 16.60 -27.00 -3.86
CA CYS A 33 17.04 -26.91 -5.23
C CYS A 33 16.85 -25.48 -5.74
N ALA A 34 17.87 -24.92 -6.38
CA ALA A 34 17.85 -23.60 -6.98
C ALA A 34 18.41 -23.67 -8.41
N ASP A 35 17.67 -24.31 -9.31
CA ASP A 35 18.08 -24.51 -10.69
C ASP A 35 17.47 -23.44 -11.61
N THR A 36 18.21 -23.08 -12.67
CA THR A 36 17.78 -22.16 -13.71
C THR A 36 18.11 -22.74 -15.06
N GLN A 37 17.11 -23.07 -15.85
CA GLN A 37 17.24 -23.67 -17.16
C GLN A 37 16.72 -22.75 -18.25
N GLY A 38 17.54 -22.51 -19.27
CA GLY A 38 17.11 -21.80 -20.47
C GLY A 38 16.23 -22.71 -21.33
N THR A 39 15.02 -22.31 -21.61
CA THR A 39 14.09 -23.02 -22.49
C THR A 39 13.60 -22.11 -23.60
N MET A 40 13.29 -22.74 -24.79
CA MET A 40 12.67 -22.01 -25.90
C MET A 40 11.16 -21.86 -25.63
N ALA A 41 10.73 -20.66 -25.31
CA ALA A 41 9.31 -20.31 -25.12
C ALA A 41 8.77 -19.55 -26.34
N ARG A 42 7.46 -19.67 -26.58
CA ARG A 42 6.78 -18.93 -27.64
C ARG A 42 6.12 -17.69 -27.03
N TYR A 43 6.60 -16.52 -27.42
CA TYR A 43 6.04 -15.24 -26.98
C TYR A 43 5.75 -14.38 -28.21
N ASP A 44 4.51 -13.90 -28.34
CA ASP A 44 4.04 -13.08 -29.47
C ASP A 44 4.37 -13.71 -30.84
N GLY A 45 4.12 -15.03 -30.96
CA GLY A 45 4.37 -15.78 -32.20
C GLY A 45 5.84 -16.07 -32.52
N LYS A 46 6.81 -15.55 -31.75
CA LYS A 46 8.25 -15.74 -31.91
C LYS A 46 8.80 -16.68 -30.85
N PHE A 47 9.82 -17.45 -31.20
CA PHE A 47 10.56 -18.23 -30.21
C PHE A 47 11.59 -17.32 -29.53
N VAL A 48 11.54 -17.27 -28.21
CA VAL A 48 12.47 -16.53 -27.34
C VAL A 48 13.10 -17.49 -26.35
N MET A 49 14.36 -17.25 -26.01
CA MET A 49 14.99 -17.94 -24.87
C MET A 49 14.39 -17.36 -23.59
N ALA A 50 13.80 -18.20 -22.77
CA ALA A 50 13.26 -17.86 -21.48
C ALA A 50 13.97 -18.66 -20.38
N ASP A 51 14.38 -17.99 -19.31
CA ASP A 51 14.94 -18.64 -18.14
C ASP A 51 13.80 -19.15 -17.26
N VAL A 52 13.71 -20.48 -17.10
CA VAL A 52 12.81 -21.14 -16.17
C VAL A 52 13.56 -21.40 -14.88
N GLN A 53 13.16 -20.73 -13.82
CA GLN A 53 13.74 -20.91 -12.49
C GLN A 53 12.93 -21.94 -11.70
N GLN A 54 13.60 -22.97 -11.19
CA GLN A 54 13.03 -23.95 -10.28
C GLN A 54 13.59 -23.70 -8.88
N ARG A 55 12.71 -23.44 -7.93
CA ARG A 55 13.03 -23.19 -6.53
C ARG A 55 12.22 -24.17 -5.68
N LEU A 56 12.87 -25.18 -5.10
CA LEU A 56 12.22 -26.24 -4.33
C LEU A 56 12.84 -26.31 -2.94
N LEU A 57 12.01 -26.46 -1.92
CA LEU A 57 12.41 -26.73 -0.55
C LEU A 57 12.08 -28.17 -0.21
N CYS A 58 12.98 -28.85 0.46
CA CYS A 58 12.83 -30.25 0.86
C CYS A 58 12.77 -30.37 2.38
N PHE A 59 11.72 -31.01 2.88
CA PHE A 59 11.47 -31.21 4.31
C PHE A 59 11.32 -32.69 4.65
N GLU A 60 11.42 -33.03 5.94
CA GLU A 60 10.98 -34.31 6.43
C GLU A 60 9.48 -34.49 6.17
N TYR A 61 9.08 -35.71 5.85
CA TYR A 61 7.67 -36.02 5.64
C TYR A 61 6.97 -36.30 6.98
N LEU A 62 5.84 -35.67 7.22
CA LEU A 62 5.05 -35.78 8.43
C LEU A 62 3.67 -36.38 8.09
N PRO A 63 3.47 -37.68 8.34
CA PRO A 63 2.36 -38.44 7.77
C PRO A 63 0.99 -38.10 8.35
N LYS A 64 0.92 -37.47 9.54
CA LYS A 64 -0.35 -37.07 10.16
C LYS A 64 -0.89 -35.75 9.61
N GLY A 65 -0.11 -35.03 8.78
CA GLY A 65 -0.55 -33.77 8.20
C GLY A 65 -0.64 -32.64 9.23
N SER A 66 -1.49 -31.64 8.93
CA SER A 66 -1.61 -30.42 9.73
C SER A 66 -2.65 -30.52 10.83
N LEU A 67 -2.43 -29.75 11.90
CA LEU A 67 -3.26 -29.70 13.11
C LEU A 67 -4.70 -29.25 12.83
N ASP A 68 -4.92 -28.41 11.81
CA ASP A 68 -6.25 -27.90 11.47
C ASP A 68 -7.27 -29.01 11.15
N GLY A 69 -6.81 -30.15 10.62
CA GLY A 69 -7.64 -31.31 10.38
C GLY A 69 -8.15 -32.02 11.67
N TYR A 70 -7.55 -31.72 12.82
CA TYR A 70 -7.85 -32.37 14.10
C TYR A 70 -8.62 -31.50 15.10
N ILE A 71 -8.70 -30.20 14.87
CA ILE A 71 -9.30 -29.24 15.83
C ILE A 71 -10.81 -29.12 15.63
N THR A 72 -11.32 -29.40 14.44
CA THR A 72 -12.69 -29.09 14.01
C THR A 72 -13.78 -29.91 14.69
N ASP A 73 -13.42 -31.01 15.37
CA ASP A 73 -14.37 -31.86 16.07
C ASP A 73 -13.93 -32.09 17.52
N THR A 74 -14.63 -31.47 18.48
CA THR A 74 -14.37 -31.62 19.89
C THR A 74 -14.86 -33.00 20.44
N THR A 75 -15.70 -33.70 19.71
CA THR A 75 -16.33 -34.95 20.15
C THR A 75 -15.66 -36.23 19.63
N SER A 76 -15.02 -36.13 18.45
CA SER A 76 -14.35 -37.29 17.79
C SER A 76 -12.86 -37.08 17.54
N GLY A 77 -12.30 -35.94 17.98
CA GLY A 77 -10.92 -35.52 17.76
C GLY A 77 -9.93 -36.00 18.84
N LEU A 78 -8.80 -35.26 18.93
CA LEU A 78 -7.72 -35.50 19.88
C LEU A 78 -8.22 -35.48 21.35
N GLN A 79 -7.75 -36.45 22.17
CA GLN A 79 -7.99 -36.46 23.62
C GLN A 79 -7.26 -35.27 24.29
N TRP A 80 -7.67 -34.93 25.53
CA TRP A 80 -7.07 -33.82 26.27
C TRP A 80 -5.53 -33.95 26.37
N ARG A 81 -5.04 -35.13 26.70
CA ARG A 81 -3.61 -35.38 26.83
C ARG A 81 -2.83 -34.99 25.52
N ASP A 82 -3.38 -35.36 24.38
CA ASP A 82 -2.75 -35.09 23.09
C ASP A 82 -2.78 -33.59 22.79
N ARG A 83 -3.92 -32.91 23.03
CA ARG A 83 -4.06 -31.44 22.85
C ARG A 83 -3.08 -30.70 23.75
N TYR A 84 -2.94 -31.10 25.00
CA TYR A 84 -2.01 -30.49 25.94
C TYR A 84 -0.56 -30.62 25.47
N GLN A 85 -0.15 -31.84 25.05
CA GLN A 85 1.20 -32.09 24.53
C GLN A 85 1.46 -31.30 23.21
N ILE A 86 0.45 -31.12 22.35
CA ILE A 86 0.54 -30.33 21.15
C ILE A 86 0.74 -28.84 21.52
N ILE A 87 -0.06 -28.29 22.44
CA ILE A 87 0.09 -26.92 22.94
C ILE A 87 1.51 -26.70 23.47
N LYS A 88 1.97 -27.59 24.38
CA LYS A 88 3.31 -27.54 24.94
C LYS A 88 4.39 -27.60 23.86
N GLY A 89 4.25 -28.50 22.89
CA GLY A 89 5.19 -28.63 21.77
C GLY A 89 5.28 -27.38 20.90
N VAL A 90 4.14 -26.77 20.58
CA VAL A 90 4.10 -25.50 19.83
C VAL A 90 4.79 -24.38 20.60
N CYS A 91 4.52 -24.25 21.92
CA CYS A 91 5.19 -23.28 22.78
C CYS A 91 6.72 -23.50 22.83
N GLN A 92 7.18 -24.76 22.91
CA GLN A 92 8.62 -25.11 22.89
C GLN A 92 9.25 -24.77 21.55
N GLY A 93 8.59 -25.08 20.44
CA GLY A 93 9.04 -24.74 19.09
C GLY A 93 9.17 -23.24 18.90
N LEU A 94 8.15 -22.48 19.30
CA LEU A 94 8.15 -21.03 19.18
C LEU A 94 9.20 -20.36 20.08
N HIS A 95 9.34 -20.82 21.32
CA HIS A 95 10.40 -20.37 22.23
C HIS A 95 11.79 -20.56 21.61
N TYR A 96 12.05 -21.73 21.03
CA TYR A 96 13.30 -21.99 20.33
C TYR A 96 13.54 -21.05 19.16
N LEU A 97 12.51 -20.77 18.33
CA LEU A 97 12.62 -19.83 17.21
C LEU A 97 12.96 -18.43 17.70
N HIS A 98 12.27 -17.94 18.74
CA HIS A 98 12.55 -16.62 19.33
C HIS A 98 13.95 -16.54 19.92
N GLN A 99 14.48 -17.60 20.55
CA GLN A 99 15.89 -17.68 21.00
C GLN A 99 16.89 -17.61 19.83
N LYS A 100 16.49 -18.01 18.63
CA LYS A 100 17.28 -17.91 17.39
C LYS A 100 17.04 -16.61 16.64
N ASN A 101 16.34 -15.66 17.25
CA ASN A 101 15.95 -14.39 16.65
C ASN A 101 15.07 -14.55 15.37
N ILE A 102 14.32 -15.65 15.30
CA ILE A 102 13.39 -15.92 14.20
C ILE A 102 11.97 -15.63 14.66
N VAL A 103 11.27 -14.74 13.95
CA VAL A 103 9.83 -14.50 14.10
C VAL A 103 9.11 -15.18 12.95
N HIS A 104 8.12 -16.01 13.25
CA HIS A 104 7.45 -16.87 12.26
C HIS A 104 6.47 -16.11 11.37
N LEU A 105 5.65 -15.24 11.95
CA LEU A 105 4.68 -14.34 11.30
C LEU A 105 3.45 -15.01 10.66
N ASP A 106 3.37 -16.31 10.56
CA ASP A 106 2.19 -17.04 10.06
C ASP A 106 1.89 -18.29 10.88
N LEU A 107 1.97 -18.18 12.21
CA LEU A 107 1.64 -19.29 13.10
C LEU A 107 0.12 -19.52 13.10
N LYS A 108 -0.28 -20.74 12.69
CA LYS A 108 -1.67 -21.17 12.57
C LYS A 108 -1.74 -22.70 12.57
N PRO A 109 -2.89 -23.34 12.84
CA PRO A 109 -3.01 -24.80 12.83
C PRO A 109 -2.62 -25.44 11.50
N ALA A 110 -2.85 -24.82 10.36
CA ALA A 110 -2.44 -25.35 9.06
C ALA A 110 -0.91 -25.42 8.88
N ASN A 111 -0.15 -24.61 9.63
CA ASN A 111 1.32 -24.57 9.63
C ASN A 111 1.94 -25.33 10.83
N ILE A 112 1.13 -26.04 11.59
CA ILE A 112 1.57 -26.96 12.66
C ILE A 112 1.32 -28.39 12.19
N LEU A 113 2.39 -29.10 11.85
CA LEU A 113 2.33 -30.46 11.34
C LEU A 113 2.54 -31.46 12.49
N LEU A 114 1.96 -32.66 12.36
CA LEU A 114 2.05 -33.71 13.35
C LEU A 114 2.83 -34.90 12.79
N ASP A 115 3.76 -35.43 13.58
CA ASP A 115 4.46 -36.68 13.27
C ASP A 115 3.62 -37.92 13.67
N ASP A 116 4.17 -39.12 13.49
CA ASP A 116 3.49 -40.39 13.84
C ASP A 116 3.06 -40.48 15.30
N ASN A 117 3.75 -39.82 16.20
CA ASN A 117 3.50 -39.79 17.65
C ASN A 117 2.71 -38.55 18.09
N LEU A 118 2.06 -37.81 17.17
CA LEU A 118 1.36 -36.57 17.41
C LEU A 118 2.24 -35.44 17.96
N VAL A 119 3.57 -35.50 17.77
CA VAL A 119 4.46 -34.41 18.15
C VAL A 119 4.28 -33.24 17.18
N ALA A 120 3.92 -32.05 17.71
CA ALA A 120 3.71 -30.85 16.93
C ALA A 120 5.03 -30.28 16.42
N LYS A 121 5.07 -29.92 15.14
CA LYS A 121 6.21 -29.28 14.46
C LYS A 121 5.74 -28.06 13.68
N ILE A 122 6.33 -26.89 13.98
CA ILE A 122 6.06 -25.63 13.28
C ILE A 122 6.70 -25.71 11.88
N SER A 123 5.95 -25.34 10.85
CA SER A 123 6.32 -25.40 9.43
C SER A 123 5.93 -24.12 8.70
N ASP A 124 6.34 -23.96 7.44
CA ASP A 124 6.07 -22.83 6.53
C ASP A 124 6.71 -21.52 7.00
N PHE A 125 7.98 -21.36 6.65
CA PHE A 125 8.81 -20.19 6.98
C PHE A 125 8.78 -19.09 5.91
N GLY A 126 7.88 -19.16 4.93
CA GLY A 126 7.81 -18.24 3.79
C GLY A 126 7.66 -16.77 4.17
N LEU A 127 7.04 -16.50 5.32
CA LEU A 127 6.89 -15.13 5.86
C LEU A 127 7.87 -14.79 6.98
N SER A 128 8.64 -15.76 7.49
CA SER A 128 9.51 -15.59 8.66
C SER A 128 10.59 -14.53 8.46
N ARG A 129 11.02 -13.94 9.57
CA ARG A 129 12.09 -12.93 9.61
C ARG A 129 13.13 -13.31 10.64
N CYS A 130 14.40 -13.18 10.25
CA CYS A 130 15.53 -13.28 11.16
C CYS A 130 15.93 -11.87 11.60
N PHE A 131 16.04 -11.65 12.91
CA PHE A 131 16.49 -10.39 13.48
C PHE A 131 18.00 -10.42 13.67
N ASP A 132 18.67 -9.31 13.43
CA ASP A 132 20.06 -9.16 13.83
C ASP A 132 20.18 -9.10 15.36
N VAL A 133 21.34 -9.55 15.90
CA VAL A 133 21.58 -9.73 17.34
C VAL A 133 21.31 -8.48 18.19
N MET A 134 21.23 -7.29 17.58
CA MET A 134 20.95 -6.00 18.24
C MET A 134 19.58 -5.41 17.92
N GLN A 135 18.73 -6.13 17.16
CA GLN A 135 17.42 -5.64 16.75
C GLN A 135 16.32 -6.38 17.51
N SER A 136 15.46 -5.63 18.22
CA SER A 136 14.23 -6.16 18.83
C SER A 136 12.99 -5.96 17.96
N ARG A 137 13.13 -5.25 16.83
CA ARG A 137 12.05 -4.92 15.91
C ARG A 137 12.56 -4.67 14.49
N VAL A 138 11.75 -4.98 13.50
CA VAL A 138 12.00 -4.71 12.08
C VAL A 138 10.78 -4.00 11.50
N ILE A 139 11.01 -2.93 10.73
CA ILE A 139 9.94 -2.27 9.99
C ILE A 139 9.84 -2.93 8.61
N THR A 140 8.66 -3.44 8.28
CA THR A 140 8.39 -4.05 6.97
C THR A 140 7.33 -3.28 6.21
N VAL A 141 7.53 -3.15 4.90
CA VAL A 141 6.56 -2.56 3.97
C VAL A 141 5.64 -3.63 3.38
N LYS A 142 6.06 -4.90 3.44
CA LYS A 142 5.26 -6.04 2.98
C LYS A 142 4.70 -6.80 4.17
N ILE A 143 3.43 -6.68 4.34
CA ILE A 143 2.63 -7.34 5.35
C ILE A 143 2.10 -8.64 4.74
N GLY A 144 2.45 -9.78 5.33
CA GLY A 144 1.93 -11.10 4.96
C GLY A 144 1.56 -11.85 6.23
N GLY A 145 0.54 -12.70 6.17
CA GLY A 145 0.08 -13.53 7.28
C GLY A 145 -1.38 -13.93 7.10
N THR A 146 -1.89 -14.78 7.97
CA THR A 146 -3.24 -15.34 7.85
C THR A 146 -4.24 -14.58 8.72
N LEU A 147 -5.29 -14.06 8.12
CA LEU A 147 -6.36 -13.35 8.82
C LEU A 147 -6.94 -14.22 9.96
N GLY A 148 -7.16 -13.61 11.13
CA GLY A 148 -7.64 -14.27 12.33
C GLY A 148 -6.53 -14.78 13.25
N TYR A 149 -5.25 -14.74 12.81
CA TYR A 149 -4.08 -15.03 13.67
C TYR A 149 -3.14 -13.83 13.76
N LEU A 150 -3.39 -12.78 12.97
CA LEU A 150 -2.58 -11.57 12.94
C LEU A 150 -2.82 -10.72 14.19
N ALA A 151 -1.73 -10.28 14.81
CA ALA A 151 -1.77 -9.37 15.94
C ALA A 151 -2.29 -7.98 15.52
N PRO A 152 -3.04 -7.26 16.38
CA PRO A 152 -3.64 -5.96 16.05
C PRO A 152 -2.61 -4.90 15.60
N GLU A 153 -1.44 -4.88 16.23
CA GLU A 153 -0.35 -3.93 15.94
C GLU A 153 0.36 -4.19 14.61
N PHE A 154 0.02 -5.25 13.91
CA PHE A 154 0.58 -5.58 12.58
C PHE A 154 0.35 -4.45 11.56
N SER A 155 -0.72 -3.67 11.73
CA SER A 155 -1.01 -2.50 10.91
C SER A 155 0.10 -1.43 10.90
N ASN A 156 0.93 -1.40 11.94
CA ASN A 156 1.99 -0.39 12.08
C ASN A 156 3.27 -0.75 11.31
N GLY A 157 3.31 -1.91 10.64
CA GLY A 157 4.48 -2.39 9.90
C GLY A 157 5.69 -2.74 10.78
N GLU A 158 5.55 -2.67 12.10
CA GLU A 158 6.60 -2.96 13.06
C GLU A 158 6.49 -4.41 13.52
N ILE A 159 7.43 -5.26 13.10
CA ILE A 159 7.48 -6.67 13.46
C ILE A 159 8.24 -6.85 14.77
N THR A 160 7.64 -7.53 15.73
CA THR A 160 8.23 -7.92 17.01
C THR A 160 7.90 -9.39 17.33
N TYR A 161 8.52 -9.98 18.34
CA TYR A 161 8.19 -11.33 18.81
C TYR A 161 6.74 -11.45 19.31
N GLN A 162 6.14 -10.33 19.72
CA GLN A 162 4.77 -10.29 20.24
C GLN A 162 3.70 -10.63 19.18
N PHE A 163 4.07 -10.59 17.90
CA PHE A 163 3.22 -11.09 16.82
C PHE A 163 2.91 -12.56 16.93
N ASP A 164 3.99 -13.35 17.06
CA ASP A 164 3.85 -14.80 17.17
C ASP A 164 3.15 -15.18 18.47
N ILE A 165 3.33 -14.39 19.55
CA ILE A 165 2.63 -14.61 20.83
C ILE A 165 1.12 -14.44 20.65
N TYR A 166 0.68 -13.41 19.93
CA TYR A 166 -0.75 -13.25 19.64
C TYR A 166 -1.29 -14.43 18.83
N SER A 167 -0.59 -14.82 17.76
CA SER A 167 -0.95 -15.97 16.93
C SER A 167 -1.00 -17.27 17.74
N LEU A 168 -0.05 -17.47 18.67
CA LEU A 168 -0.02 -18.60 19.60
C LEU A 168 -1.28 -18.60 20.48
N GLY A 169 -1.69 -17.46 21.02
CA GLY A 169 -2.90 -17.31 21.82
C GLY A 169 -4.14 -17.78 21.07
N VAL A 170 -4.31 -17.33 19.83
CA VAL A 170 -5.42 -17.75 18.96
C VAL A 170 -5.37 -19.26 18.71
N VAL A 171 -4.19 -19.82 18.44
CA VAL A 171 -4.00 -21.27 18.24
C VAL A 171 -4.38 -22.06 19.49
N ILE A 172 -3.97 -21.63 20.68
CA ILE A 172 -4.32 -22.30 21.95
C ILE A 172 -5.84 -22.31 22.14
N ILE A 173 -6.50 -21.16 21.99
CA ILE A 173 -7.96 -21.08 22.12
C ILE A 173 -8.66 -21.97 21.08
N GLU A 174 -8.17 -22.01 19.85
CA GLU A 174 -8.74 -22.87 18.82
C GLU A 174 -8.54 -24.36 19.13
N ILE A 175 -7.40 -24.77 19.71
CA ILE A 175 -7.17 -26.13 20.17
C ILE A 175 -8.14 -26.51 21.31
N LEU A 176 -8.44 -25.55 22.21
CA LEU A 176 -9.32 -25.80 23.36
C LEU A 176 -10.81 -25.87 22.98
N THR A 177 -11.23 -25.04 22.03
CA THR A 177 -12.66 -24.79 21.76
C THR A 177 -13.14 -25.29 20.40
N GLY A 178 -12.22 -25.62 19.48
CA GLY A 178 -12.52 -25.86 18.07
C GLY A 178 -12.94 -24.60 17.30
N LYS A 179 -12.87 -23.41 17.92
CA LYS A 179 -13.33 -22.14 17.36
C LYS A 179 -12.32 -21.03 17.60
N LYS A 180 -12.26 -20.08 16.66
CA LYS A 180 -11.56 -18.82 16.83
C LYS A 180 -12.47 -17.82 17.55
N GLY A 181 -11.89 -16.93 18.32
CA GLY A 181 -12.60 -15.82 18.93
C GLY A 181 -12.38 -15.73 20.44
N TYR A 182 -13.04 -14.72 21.03
CA TYR A 182 -12.98 -14.52 22.48
C TYR A 182 -13.81 -15.57 23.19
N HIS A 183 -13.18 -16.25 24.15
CA HIS A 183 -13.83 -17.17 25.08
C HIS A 183 -13.43 -16.76 26.50
N ASP A 184 -14.39 -16.82 27.39
CA ASP A 184 -14.09 -16.65 28.80
C ASP A 184 -13.58 -17.99 29.41
N VAL A 185 -12.64 -17.90 30.34
CA VAL A 185 -11.98 -19.08 30.93
C VAL A 185 -12.99 -20.04 31.54
N ASP A 186 -13.98 -19.53 32.27
CA ASP A 186 -14.93 -20.37 32.98
C ASP A 186 -15.82 -21.16 32.01
N SER A 187 -16.22 -20.57 30.90
CA SER A 187 -17.01 -21.27 29.87
C SER A 187 -16.19 -22.35 29.17
N VAL A 188 -14.89 -22.16 28.96
CA VAL A 188 -13.99 -23.19 28.42
C VAL A 188 -13.85 -24.34 29.40
N VAL A 189 -13.58 -24.06 30.68
CA VAL A 189 -13.44 -25.04 31.73
C VAL A 189 -14.74 -25.84 31.95
N GLU A 190 -15.91 -25.17 31.95
CA GLU A 190 -17.22 -25.83 32.04
C GLU A 190 -17.46 -26.80 30.87
N SER A 191 -17.13 -26.37 29.65
CA SER A 191 -17.22 -27.22 28.46
C SER A 191 -16.41 -28.53 28.63
N TRP A 192 -15.17 -28.42 29.10
CA TRP A 192 -14.28 -29.54 29.30
C TRP A 192 -14.67 -30.38 30.53
N SER A 193 -15.29 -29.81 31.55
CA SER A 193 -15.69 -30.53 32.77
C SER A 193 -16.63 -31.70 32.48
N ASN A 194 -17.42 -31.62 31.40
CA ASN A 194 -18.36 -32.65 30.98
C ASN A 194 -17.70 -33.75 30.10
N MET A 195 -16.54 -33.46 29.50
CA MET A 195 -15.86 -34.34 28.55
C MET A 195 -14.74 -35.19 29.21
N LEU A 196 -14.19 -34.74 30.35
CA LEU A 196 -13.05 -35.37 30.99
C LEU A 196 -13.46 -36.53 31.89
N GLU A 197 -12.65 -37.59 31.95
CA GLU A 197 -12.84 -38.76 32.77
C GLU A 197 -12.72 -38.42 34.26
N LYS A 198 -13.51 -39.07 35.11
CA LYS A 198 -13.61 -38.77 36.55
C LYS A 198 -12.30 -38.99 37.33
N SER A 199 -11.40 -39.88 36.86
CA SER A 199 -10.19 -40.27 37.57
C SER A 199 -9.09 -39.22 37.63
N GLN A 200 -8.96 -38.39 36.60
CA GLN A 200 -7.93 -37.35 36.48
C GLN A 200 -8.52 -35.92 36.26
N ARG A 201 -9.82 -35.79 36.45
CA ARG A 201 -10.60 -34.61 36.10
C ARG A 201 -10.04 -33.31 36.68
N ASN A 202 -9.67 -33.32 37.98
CA ASN A 202 -9.24 -32.08 38.64
C ASN A 202 -7.91 -31.53 38.09
N VAL A 203 -6.95 -32.40 37.83
CA VAL A 203 -5.63 -31.98 37.26
C VAL A 203 -5.80 -31.54 35.82
N GLN A 204 -6.56 -32.31 35.03
CA GLN A 204 -6.81 -31.97 33.64
C GLN A 204 -7.61 -30.69 33.48
N LEU A 205 -8.58 -30.40 34.36
CA LEU A 205 -9.32 -29.15 34.38
C LEU A 205 -8.43 -27.92 34.71
N GLU A 206 -7.46 -28.15 35.65
CA GLU A 206 -6.50 -27.11 35.94
C GLU A 206 -5.57 -26.82 34.73
N GLN A 207 -5.12 -27.87 34.04
CA GLN A 207 -4.38 -27.72 32.80
C GLN A 207 -5.19 -27.00 31.73
N VAL A 208 -6.49 -27.29 31.57
CA VAL A 208 -7.41 -26.57 30.66
C VAL A 208 -7.50 -25.09 31.05
N ARG A 209 -7.68 -24.81 32.36
CA ARG A 209 -7.78 -23.46 32.89
C ARG A 209 -6.53 -22.64 32.55
N VAL A 210 -5.35 -23.15 32.90
CA VAL A 210 -4.08 -22.50 32.67
C VAL A 210 -3.85 -22.27 31.17
N CYS A 211 -4.14 -23.25 30.31
CA CYS A 211 -4.03 -23.07 28.86
C CYS A 211 -5.00 -22.00 28.32
N ALA A 212 -6.24 -21.93 28.86
CA ALA A 212 -7.20 -20.91 28.46
C ALA A 212 -6.76 -19.52 28.91
N GLU A 213 -6.27 -19.37 30.14
CA GLU A 213 -5.70 -18.10 30.63
C GLU A 213 -4.53 -17.65 29.77
N ILE A 214 -3.56 -18.52 29.49
CA ILE A 214 -2.42 -18.23 28.60
C ILE A 214 -2.92 -17.79 27.23
N GLY A 215 -3.89 -18.51 26.64
CA GLY A 215 -4.46 -18.15 25.34
C GLY A 215 -5.04 -16.75 25.31
N ILE A 216 -5.81 -16.39 26.36
CA ILE A 216 -6.42 -15.05 26.48
C ILE A 216 -5.38 -13.96 26.71
N GLU A 217 -4.41 -14.18 27.62
CA GLU A 217 -3.33 -13.24 27.89
C GLU A 217 -2.48 -12.98 26.63
N CYS A 218 -2.20 -14.02 25.84
CA CYS A 218 -1.48 -13.89 24.59
C CYS A 218 -2.24 -13.05 23.54
N THR A 219 -3.57 -13.01 23.60
CA THR A 219 -4.41 -12.23 22.69
C THR A 219 -4.73 -10.82 23.19
N ASP A 220 -4.06 -10.32 24.26
CA ASP A 220 -4.23 -8.95 24.71
C ASP A 220 -3.91 -7.96 23.57
N PHE A 221 -4.75 -6.93 23.44
CA PHE A 221 -4.64 -5.90 22.43
C PHE A 221 -3.32 -5.10 22.53
N ASN A 222 -2.80 -4.93 23.75
CA ASN A 222 -1.53 -4.28 24.02
C ASN A 222 -0.39 -5.29 24.00
N PRO A 223 0.53 -5.24 23.02
CA PRO A 223 1.66 -6.17 22.91
C PRO A 223 2.51 -6.27 24.19
N ALA A 224 2.64 -5.15 24.92
CA ALA A 224 3.44 -5.10 26.15
C ALA A 224 2.85 -5.88 27.33
N LYS A 225 1.56 -6.26 27.25
CA LYS A 225 0.89 -7.07 28.28
C LYS A 225 0.93 -8.57 27.99
N ARG A 226 1.26 -8.96 26.76
CA ARG A 226 1.37 -10.37 26.39
C ARG A 226 2.56 -11.00 27.08
N PRO A 227 2.44 -12.23 27.61
CA PRO A 227 3.54 -12.94 28.22
C PRO A 227 4.62 -13.29 27.20
N ASP A 228 5.87 -13.43 27.63
CA ASP A 228 6.90 -14.01 26.77
C ASP A 228 6.82 -15.56 26.74
N THR A 229 7.47 -16.16 25.75
CA THR A 229 7.43 -17.61 25.56
C THR A 229 8.02 -18.40 26.73
N ARG A 230 8.96 -17.82 27.49
CA ARG A 230 9.56 -18.44 28.66
C ARG A 230 8.54 -18.53 29.79
N PHE A 231 7.88 -17.45 30.10
CA PHE A 231 6.84 -17.39 31.12
C PHE A 231 5.67 -18.35 30.81
N ILE A 232 5.28 -18.44 29.52
CA ILE A 232 4.26 -19.39 29.06
C ILE A 232 4.68 -20.82 29.36
N LEU A 233 5.92 -21.21 29.03
CA LEU A 233 6.42 -22.56 29.28
C LEU A 233 6.51 -22.90 30.77
N ASP A 234 7.02 -21.96 31.59
CA ASP A 234 7.12 -22.17 33.04
C ASP A 234 5.74 -22.46 33.64
N ARG A 235 4.67 -21.76 33.24
CA ARG A 235 3.27 -22.01 33.68
C ARG A 235 2.74 -23.38 33.23
N ILE A 236 3.06 -23.80 31.99
CA ILE A 236 2.65 -25.12 31.47
C ILE A 236 3.38 -26.20 32.23
N ASP A 237 4.68 -26.05 32.48
CA ASP A 237 5.49 -27.04 33.21
C ASP A 237 5.06 -27.18 34.67
N GLU A 238 4.62 -26.12 35.33
CA GLU A 238 4.05 -26.18 36.70
C GLU A 238 2.82 -27.08 36.78
N THR A 239 1.94 -27.06 35.78
CA THR A 239 0.74 -27.92 35.77
C THR A 239 1.05 -29.38 35.46
N GLU A 240 2.18 -29.67 34.79
CA GLU A 240 2.63 -31.02 34.52
C GLU A 240 3.24 -31.70 35.77
N THR A 241 3.90 -30.92 36.63
CA THR A 241 4.43 -31.43 37.90
C THR A 241 3.32 -31.86 38.87
N MET A 242 2.12 -31.32 38.77
CA MET A 242 0.96 -31.74 39.55
C MET A 242 0.48 -33.16 39.19
N ASP A 243 0.69 -33.63 37.97
CA ASP A 243 0.36 -34.97 37.50
C ASP A 243 1.27 -36.06 38.15
N GLY A 244 2.50 -35.67 38.54
CA GLY A 244 3.50 -36.57 39.13
C GLY A 244 3.28 -36.92 40.60
N TYR A 245 2.35 -36.29 41.30
CA TYR A 245 2.12 -36.52 42.74
C TYR A 245 1.02 -37.55 43.08
N THR A 246 0.36 -38.14 42.09
CA THR A 246 -0.76 -39.10 42.31
C THR A 246 -0.40 -40.57 42.12
N GLU A 247 0.83 -40.94 41.77
CA GLU A 247 1.29 -42.33 41.77
C GLU A 247 2.49 -42.50 42.67
N THR A 248 2.25 -42.75 43.96
CA THR A 248 3.21 -43.39 44.87
C THR A 248 3.26 -44.88 44.60
N GLY A 249 4.41 -45.37 44.23
CA GLY A 249 4.73 -46.78 44.42
C GLY A 249 5.68 -47.37 43.40
N VAL A 250 6.93 -47.51 43.88
CA VAL A 250 7.92 -48.56 43.55
C VAL A 250 8.92 -48.21 42.42
N ILE A 251 10.08 -47.97 42.97
CA ILE A 251 11.46 -47.99 42.46
C ILE A 251 11.72 -49.21 41.55
N THR A 252 12.40 -49.02 40.42
CA THR A 252 13.76 -49.56 40.28
C THR A 252 14.42 -49.07 38.97
N SER A 253 15.59 -48.56 39.19
CA SER A 253 16.67 -48.32 38.21
C SER A 253 17.13 -49.57 37.50
N GLN A 254 17.52 -49.47 36.27
CA GLN A 254 18.79 -49.97 35.68
C GLN A 254 18.73 -49.84 34.17
N GLN A 255 19.59 -48.93 33.65
CA GLN A 255 20.80 -49.21 32.88
C GLN A 255 20.54 -49.73 31.45
N VAL A 256 20.85 -48.85 30.46
CA VAL A 256 22.16 -48.71 29.80
C VAL A 256 22.43 -49.78 28.74
N GLU A 257 22.69 -49.26 27.59
CA GLU A 257 23.64 -49.70 26.55
C GLU A 257 23.32 -50.78 25.52
N LEU A 258 23.63 -50.35 24.34
CA LEU A 258 24.36 -51.04 23.27
C LEU A 258 23.61 -51.83 22.19
N ALA A 259 23.72 -51.25 21.08
CA ALA A 259 24.54 -51.62 19.91
C ALA A 259 23.84 -52.43 18.81
N SER A 260 23.81 -51.80 17.68
CA SER A 260 24.32 -52.21 16.36
C SER A 260 24.04 -53.61 15.81
N ASN A 261 23.77 -53.57 14.53
CA ASN A 261 24.00 -54.59 13.46
C ASN A 261 22.88 -55.61 13.29
N GLU A 262 22.48 -55.82 12.12
CA GLU A 262 22.81 -56.27 10.84
C GLU A 262 21.55 -56.58 10.01
N LEU A 263 21.44 -56.03 8.88
CA LEU A 263 21.58 -56.59 7.55
C LEU A 263 20.75 -57.84 7.16
N HIS A 264 20.05 -57.61 6.11
CA HIS A 264 19.82 -58.51 4.96
C HIS A 264 18.42 -58.97 4.59
N GLN A 265 18.02 -58.45 3.42
CA GLN A 265 17.51 -59.20 2.23
C GLN A 265 16.11 -59.86 2.31
N ASN A 266 15.20 -59.36 1.49
CA ASN A 266 14.85 -59.93 0.18
C ASN A 266 13.55 -59.36 -0.40
N SER A 267 13.63 -58.79 -1.58
CA SER A 267 12.58 -58.77 -2.61
C SER A 267 12.51 -60.16 -3.27
N PRO A 268 11.59 -60.49 -4.17
CA PRO A 268 10.63 -59.73 -4.95
C PRO A 268 9.24 -60.41 -5.18
N ASN A 269 8.27 -59.69 -5.73
CA ASN A 269 7.55 -60.13 -6.95
C ASN A 269 6.32 -59.25 -7.23
N GLU A 270 6.35 -58.54 -8.31
CA GLU A 270 5.18 -58.20 -9.13
C GLU A 270 4.73 -59.46 -9.95
N PRO A 271 3.56 -59.54 -10.60
CA PRO A 271 2.95 -58.51 -11.43
C PRO A 271 1.39 -58.57 -11.51
N GLY A 272 0.81 -57.60 -12.21
CA GLY A 272 -0.55 -57.72 -12.77
C GLY A 272 -1.27 -56.43 -13.11
N GLU A 273 -1.16 -56.06 -14.38
CA GLU A 273 -1.94 -55.02 -15.04
C GLU A 273 -3.46 -55.25 -15.00
N ALA A 274 -4.25 -54.20 -14.88
CA ALA A 274 -5.41 -53.90 -15.74
C ALA A 274 -6.00 -52.52 -15.50
N SER A 275 -6.05 -51.78 -16.58
CA SER A 275 -6.73 -50.53 -16.88
C SER A 275 -8.12 -50.32 -16.29
N SER A 276 -8.39 -49.08 -15.87
CA SER A 276 -9.52 -48.30 -16.42
C SER A 276 -9.47 -46.84 -15.88
N GLU A 277 -9.55 -45.93 -16.81
CA GLU A 277 -9.72 -44.50 -16.62
C GLU A 277 -11.02 -44.21 -15.86
N GLU A 278 -10.95 -43.36 -14.83
CA GLU A 278 -12.07 -42.49 -14.53
C GLU A 278 -11.54 -41.21 -13.78
N ASN A 279 -11.75 -40.10 -14.46
CA ASN A 279 -11.60 -38.76 -13.94
C ASN A 279 -12.44 -38.55 -12.68
N THR A 280 -11.81 -38.26 -11.54
CA THR A 280 -12.52 -37.61 -10.44
C THR A 280 -11.66 -36.49 -9.89
N THR A 281 -12.06 -35.27 -10.29
CA THR A 281 -11.72 -34.03 -9.58
C THR A 281 -12.00 -34.21 -8.10
N ALA A 282 -10.96 -34.10 -7.27
CA ALA A 282 -11.07 -34.09 -5.82
C ALA A 282 -11.90 -32.87 -5.40
N GLY A 283 -13.19 -33.03 -5.27
CA GLY A 283 -14.11 -32.06 -4.76
C GLY A 283 -13.86 -31.85 -3.28
N THR A 284 -13.37 -30.68 -2.93
CA THR A 284 -13.42 -30.16 -1.57
C THR A 284 -14.89 -30.17 -1.13
N ASN A 285 -15.22 -30.87 -0.04
CA ASN A 285 -16.60 -31.02 0.40
C ASN A 285 -17.26 -29.65 0.60
N PRO A 286 -18.32 -29.32 -0.15
CA PRO A 286 -18.97 -27.99 -0.10
C PRO A 286 -19.45 -27.59 1.28
N TYR A 287 -19.76 -28.57 2.16
CA TYR A 287 -20.17 -28.33 3.54
C TYR A 287 -19.02 -27.82 4.44
N ILE A 288 -17.79 -28.27 4.22
CA ILE A 288 -16.62 -27.80 4.99
C ILE A 288 -16.31 -26.36 4.58
N LEU A 289 -16.40 -26.02 3.30
CA LEU A 289 -16.22 -24.66 2.81
C LEU A 289 -17.31 -23.72 3.33
N PHE A 290 -18.56 -24.19 3.37
CA PHE A 290 -19.72 -23.45 3.88
C PHE A 290 -19.59 -23.12 5.38
N TRP A 291 -19.18 -24.05 6.24
CA TRP A 291 -19.00 -23.80 7.68
C TRP A 291 -17.77 -22.96 8.00
N LYS A 292 -16.68 -23.11 7.28
CA LYS A 292 -15.52 -22.20 7.38
C LYS A 292 -15.91 -20.75 7.03
N ASN A 293 -16.70 -20.55 6.01
CA ASN A 293 -17.20 -19.24 5.62
C ASN A 293 -18.15 -18.64 6.65
N ILE A 294 -19.01 -19.44 7.29
CA ILE A 294 -19.96 -18.95 8.32
C ILE A 294 -19.23 -18.52 9.60
N ALA A 295 -18.22 -19.27 10.05
CA ALA A 295 -17.46 -18.90 11.25
C ALA A 295 -16.68 -17.59 11.04
N ASN A 296 -16.04 -17.41 9.87
CA ASN A 296 -15.37 -16.17 9.51
C ASN A 296 -16.37 -15.01 9.35
N LEU A 297 -17.55 -15.27 8.77
CA LEU A 297 -18.63 -14.28 8.61
C LEU A 297 -19.15 -13.80 9.98
N ASN A 298 -19.29 -14.67 10.95
CA ASN A 298 -19.77 -14.29 12.28
C ASN A 298 -18.76 -13.38 13.00
N MET A 299 -17.46 -13.69 12.92
CA MET A 299 -16.40 -12.88 13.53
C MET A 299 -16.28 -11.49 12.86
N VAL A 300 -16.35 -11.44 11.52
CA VAL A 300 -16.37 -10.18 10.79
C VAL A 300 -17.62 -9.37 11.13
N ASN A 301 -18.78 -10.03 11.25
CA ASN A 301 -20.03 -9.39 11.62
C ASN A 301 -19.97 -8.82 13.05
N GLU A 302 -19.44 -9.55 14.02
CA GLU A 302 -19.23 -9.05 15.38
C GLU A 302 -18.26 -7.87 15.41
N THR A 303 -17.17 -7.92 14.64
CA THR A 303 -16.24 -6.80 14.51
C THR A 303 -16.95 -5.58 13.92
N MET A 304 -17.75 -5.75 12.87
CA MET A 304 -18.58 -4.68 12.30
C MET A 304 -19.55 -4.08 13.30
N HIS A 305 -20.18 -4.91 14.15
CA HIS A 305 -21.10 -4.43 15.19
C HIS A 305 -20.42 -3.61 16.28
N ARG A 306 -19.12 -3.82 16.52
CA ARG A 306 -18.31 -3.06 17.49
C ARG A 306 -17.78 -1.74 16.94
N LEU A 307 -17.72 -1.58 15.61
CA LEU A 307 -17.29 -0.35 14.98
C LEU A 307 -18.21 0.82 15.33
N ASN A 308 -17.62 2.01 15.42
CA ASN A 308 -18.37 3.25 15.43
C ASN A 308 -19.39 3.26 14.27
N PRO A 309 -20.66 3.67 14.51
CA PRO A 309 -21.68 3.69 13.47
C PRO A 309 -21.29 4.47 12.21
N ASP A 310 -20.51 5.54 12.34
CA ASP A 310 -20.06 6.33 11.19
C ASP A 310 -19.00 5.56 10.38
N ILE A 311 -18.06 4.86 11.03
CA ILE A 311 -17.06 3.99 10.39
C ILE A 311 -17.74 2.80 9.71
N ARG A 312 -18.76 2.22 10.36
CA ARG A 312 -19.54 1.12 9.78
C ARG A 312 -20.21 1.55 8.48
N ARG A 313 -20.86 2.72 8.45
CA ARG A 313 -21.47 3.26 7.21
C ARG A 313 -20.45 3.49 6.11
N CYS A 314 -19.26 3.98 6.46
CA CYS A 314 -18.15 4.12 5.54
C CYS A 314 -17.77 2.77 4.92
N LEU A 315 -17.69 1.71 5.73
CA LEU A 315 -17.36 0.37 5.27
C LEU A 315 -18.48 -0.24 4.44
N GLU A 316 -19.75 -0.10 4.87
CA GLU A 316 -20.93 -0.55 4.12
C GLU A 316 -20.99 0.10 2.73
N TYR A 317 -20.65 1.38 2.62
CA TYR A 317 -20.57 2.08 1.33
C TYR A 317 -19.55 1.45 0.37
N CYS A 318 -18.48 0.82 0.88
CA CYS A 318 -17.50 0.17 0.03
C CYS A 318 -18.09 -1.01 -0.78
N SER A 319 -19.25 -1.55 -0.39
CA SER A 319 -19.93 -2.61 -1.14
C SER A 319 -20.39 -2.17 -2.54
N ILE A 320 -20.45 -0.87 -2.80
CA ILE A 320 -20.81 -0.35 -4.14
C ILE A 320 -19.80 -0.76 -5.22
N PHE A 321 -18.51 -0.99 -4.85
CA PHE A 321 -17.47 -1.30 -5.82
C PHE A 321 -17.41 -2.80 -6.14
N PRO A 322 -16.97 -3.18 -7.35
CA PRO A 322 -16.79 -4.59 -7.73
C PRO A 322 -15.78 -5.31 -6.83
N ARG A 323 -15.94 -6.63 -6.70
CA ARG A 323 -15.03 -7.49 -5.97
C ARG A 323 -13.60 -7.37 -6.51
N GLY A 324 -12.63 -7.24 -5.60
CA GLY A 324 -11.21 -7.10 -5.96
C GLY A 324 -10.81 -5.73 -6.50
N SER A 325 -11.71 -4.73 -6.47
CA SER A 325 -11.37 -3.36 -6.86
C SER A 325 -10.26 -2.80 -5.99
N LYS A 326 -9.23 -2.23 -6.62
CA LYS A 326 -8.19 -1.46 -5.94
C LYS A 326 -8.60 0.00 -5.90
N LEU A 327 -8.90 0.49 -4.72
CA LEU A 327 -9.35 1.85 -4.49
C LEU A 327 -8.24 2.67 -3.85
N MET A 328 -8.04 3.90 -4.33
CA MET A 328 -7.12 4.84 -3.71
C MET A 328 -7.71 5.33 -2.38
N VAL A 329 -6.87 5.38 -1.34
CA VAL A 329 -7.26 5.89 -0.02
C VAL A 329 -7.90 7.28 -0.13
N THR A 330 -7.25 8.18 -0.87
CA THR A 330 -7.75 9.56 -1.08
C THR A 330 -9.12 9.59 -1.75
N GLN A 331 -9.35 8.75 -2.75
CA GLN A 331 -10.64 8.68 -3.46
C GLN A 331 -11.77 8.25 -2.51
N LEU A 332 -11.53 7.21 -1.70
CA LEU A 332 -12.53 6.73 -0.76
C LEU A 332 -12.85 7.77 0.31
N VAL A 333 -11.83 8.43 0.85
CA VAL A 333 -11.98 9.54 1.80
C VAL A 333 -12.93 10.61 1.24
N HIS A 334 -12.70 11.05 0.02
CA HIS A 334 -13.54 12.06 -0.63
C HIS A 334 -14.99 11.59 -0.86
N LEU A 335 -15.19 10.32 -1.21
CA LEU A 335 -16.51 9.74 -1.38
C LEU A 335 -17.28 9.70 -0.06
N TRP A 336 -16.63 9.29 1.04
CA TRP A 336 -17.25 9.27 2.36
C TRP A 336 -17.63 10.66 2.87
N ILE A 337 -16.76 11.65 2.63
CA ILE A 337 -17.02 13.06 2.96
C ILE A 337 -18.21 13.57 2.14
N ALA A 338 -18.25 13.30 0.84
CA ALA A 338 -19.34 13.72 -0.04
C ALA A 338 -20.69 13.14 0.39
N GLN A 339 -20.72 11.92 0.91
CA GLN A 339 -21.93 11.29 1.45
C GLN A 339 -22.32 11.84 2.82
N GLY A 340 -21.42 12.55 3.51
CA GLY A 340 -21.65 13.07 4.87
C GLY A 340 -21.54 11.99 5.95
N PHE A 341 -20.77 10.92 5.69
CA PHE A 341 -20.51 9.86 6.67
C PHE A 341 -19.46 10.26 7.70
N VAL A 342 -18.56 11.17 7.31
CA VAL A 342 -17.47 11.65 8.18
C VAL A 342 -17.97 12.82 9.03
N LYS A 343 -17.85 12.70 10.34
CA LYS A 343 -18.23 13.75 11.29
C LYS A 343 -17.02 14.18 12.10
N THR A 344 -16.82 15.48 12.21
CA THR A 344 -15.80 16.08 13.07
C THR A 344 -16.37 16.39 14.46
N SER A 345 -15.57 16.16 15.50
CA SER A 345 -15.94 16.43 16.88
C SER A 345 -15.92 17.93 17.20
N CYS A 346 -15.10 18.69 16.46
CA CYS A 346 -15.00 20.13 16.60
C CYS A 346 -14.71 20.81 15.24
N ALA A 347 -15.00 22.11 15.16
CA ALA A 347 -14.82 22.91 13.94
C ALA A 347 -13.36 23.06 13.47
N ILE A 348 -12.39 22.65 14.28
CA ILE A 348 -10.95 22.76 14.00
C ILE A 348 -10.43 21.50 13.31
N GLU A 349 -11.10 20.35 13.51
CA GLU A 349 -10.72 19.09 12.89
C GLU A 349 -11.01 19.10 11.38
N ASN A 350 -10.11 18.53 10.62
CA ASN A 350 -10.28 18.35 9.18
C ASN A 350 -10.98 17.02 8.91
N MET A 351 -11.98 17.02 8.02
CA MET A 351 -12.76 15.82 7.68
C MET A 351 -11.87 14.74 7.05
N GLU A 352 -10.89 15.11 6.25
CA GLU A 352 -9.97 14.17 5.61
C GLU A 352 -9.09 13.46 6.65
N ASP A 353 -8.57 14.18 7.65
CA ASP A 353 -7.74 13.59 8.70
C ASP A 353 -8.57 12.59 9.54
N VAL A 354 -9.85 12.91 9.79
CA VAL A 354 -10.80 12.00 10.49
C VAL A 354 -11.09 10.77 9.62
N ALA A 355 -11.33 10.96 8.33
CA ALA A 355 -11.62 9.86 7.40
C ALA A 355 -10.39 8.95 7.20
N GLU A 356 -9.19 9.51 7.14
CA GLU A 356 -7.93 8.75 7.13
C GLU A 356 -7.78 7.93 8.41
N GLY A 357 -8.17 8.49 9.56
CA GLY A 357 -8.26 7.77 10.84
C GLY A 357 -9.24 6.59 10.79
N TYR A 358 -10.40 6.76 10.13
CA TYR A 358 -11.35 5.65 9.90
C TYR A 358 -10.75 4.53 9.06
N ILE A 359 -9.98 4.87 8.01
CA ILE A 359 -9.27 3.87 7.19
C ILE A 359 -8.23 3.12 8.02
N GLN A 360 -7.47 3.82 8.86
CA GLN A 360 -6.48 3.18 9.74
C GLN A 360 -7.16 2.25 10.75
N GLU A 361 -8.31 2.64 11.33
CA GLU A 361 -9.08 1.79 12.21
C GLU A 361 -9.61 0.54 11.49
N LEU A 362 -10.17 0.69 10.29
CA LEU A 362 -10.60 -0.44 9.46
C LEU A 362 -9.44 -1.35 9.05
N ALA A 363 -8.28 -0.80 8.74
CA ALA A 363 -7.08 -1.55 8.45
C ALA A 363 -6.56 -2.30 9.70
N SER A 364 -6.58 -1.66 10.87
CA SER A 364 -6.20 -2.28 12.14
C SER A 364 -7.09 -3.47 12.50
N CYS A 365 -8.38 -3.39 12.16
CA CYS A 365 -9.33 -4.50 12.30
C CYS A 365 -9.21 -5.53 11.15
N SER A 366 -8.25 -5.39 10.26
CA SER A 366 -8.06 -6.25 9.07
C SER A 366 -9.28 -6.33 8.14
N LEU A 367 -10.15 -5.33 8.18
CA LEU A 367 -11.32 -5.23 7.30
C LEU A 367 -10.94 -4.63 5.94
N LEU A 368 -9.90 -3.79 5.90
CA LEU A 368 -9.28 -3.28 4.67
C LEU A 368 -7.82 -3.70 4.60
N GLN A 369 -7.36 -4.10 3.41
CA GLN A 369 -5.96 -4.42 3.15
C GLN A 369 -5.30 -3.24 2.45
N LEU A 370 -4.38 -2.56 3.16
CA LEU A 370 -3.61 -1.46 2.58
C LEU A 370 -2.45 -1.99 1.77
N GLU A 371 -2.30 -1.49 0.55
CA GLU A 371 -1.24 -1.81 -0.38
C GLU A 371 -0.64 -0.52 -0.95
N LYS A 372 0.58 -0.61 -1.49
CA LYS A 372 1.15 0.44 -2.33
C LYS A 372 0.94 0.09 -3.79
N ASN A 373 0.43 1.02 -4.59
CA ASN A 373 0.37 0.84 -6.02
C ASN A 373 1.74 1.03 -6.68
N TRP A 374 1.83 0.86 -8.00
CA TRP A 374 3.06 1.04 -8.79
C TRP A 374 3.70 2.42 -8.63
N TYR A 375 2.96 3.41 -8.15
CA TYR A 375 3.35 4.80 -7.98
C TYR A 375 3.62 5.18 -6.52
N ASP A 376 3.72 4.16 -5.63
CA ASP A 376 3.94 4.34 -4.19
C ASP A 376 2.77 5.05 -3.46
N ALA A 377 1.60 5.12 -4.09
CA ALA A 377 0.40 5.68 -3.49
C ALA A 377 -0.40 4.59 -2.74
N ASP A 378 -0.99 4.99 -1.59
CA ASP A 378 -1.77 4.10 -0.76
C ASP A 378 -3.09 3.73 -1.44
N CYS A 379 -3.30 2.44 -1.64
CA CYS A 379 -4.55 1.87 -2.08
C CYS A 379 -4.95 0.71 -1.17
N PHE A 380 -6.18 0.29 -1.26
CA PHE A 380 -6.67 -0.85 -0.49
C PHE A 380 -7.57 -1.73 -1.33
N THR A 381 -7.68 -2.97 -0.88
CA THR A 381 -8.65 -3.95 -1.38
C THR A 381 -9.51 -4.43 -0.22
N ILE A 382 -10.76 -4.75 -0.53
CA ILE A 382 -11.69 -5.37 0.41
C ILE A 382 -11.46 -6.88 0.33
N CYS A 383 -11.25 -7.55 1.46
CA CYS A 383 -11.10 -9.00 1.46
C CYS A 383 -12.40 -9.69 1.04
N ASP A 384 -12.29 -10.84 0.35
CA ASP A 384 -13.44 -11.54 -0.22
C ASP A 384 -14.51 -11.90 0.82
N GLN A 385 -14.11 -12.30 2.02
CA GLN A 385 -15.05 -12.68 3.08
C GLN A 385 -15.84 -11.49 3.62
N LEU A 386 -15.18 -10.32 3.75
CA LEU A 386 -15.86 -9.09 4.12
C LEU A 386 -16.81 -8.64 3.00
N TYR A 387 -16.39 -8.81 1.76
CA TYR A 387 -17.22 -8.47 0.60
C TYR A 387 -18.54 -9.25 0.59
N ASP A 388 -18.48 -10.58 0.82
CA ASP A 388 -19.68 -11.44 0.92
C ASP A 388 -20.60 -11.03 2.08
N LEU A 389 -20.04 -10.49 3.17
CA LEU A 389 -20.82 -9.97 4.30
C LEU A 389 -21.45 -8.63 3.96
N LEU A 390 -20.67 -7.70 3.38
CA LEU A 390 -21.14 -6.39 2.98
C LEU A 390 -22.29 -6.50 1.99
N ASP A 391 -22.20 -7.41 1.04
CA ASP A 391 -23.29 -7.71 0.08
C ASP A 391 -24.59 -8.09 0.75
N LYS A 392 -24.51 -8.84 1.86
CA LYS A 392 -25.71 -9.25 2.62
C LYS A 392 -26.24 -8.14 3.53
N VAL A 393 -25.34 -7.31 4.09
CA VAL A 393 -25.72 -6.24 5.03
C VAL A 393 -26.18 -4.99 4.30
N ALA A 394 -25.60 -4.70 3.12
CA ALA A 394 -25.93 -3.53 2.31
C ALA A 394 -27.38 -3.53 1.78
N GLY A 395 -28.04 -4.68 1.76
CA GLY A 395 -29.46 -4.82 1.44
C GLY A 395 -29.82 -4.29 0.05
N SER A 396 -31.00 -3.64 -0.04
CA SER A 396 -31.53 -3.08 -1.29
C SER A 396 -30.99 -1.68 -1.63
N ASP A 397 -30.15 -1.08 -0.77
CA ASP A 397 -29.71 0.31 -0.96
C ASP A 397 -28.64 0.47 -2.05
N TYR A 398 -28.02 -0.65 -2.49
CA TYR A 398 -26.89 -0.68 -3.43
C TYR A 398 -27.17 -1.58 -4.62
N ILE A 399 -26.87 -1.07 -5.81
CA ILE A 399 -26.92 -1.85 -7.05
C ILE A 399 -25.56 -1.77 -7.75
N ARG A 400 -25.04 -2.94 -8.17
CA ARG A 400 -23.89 -3.05 -9.07
C ARG A 400 -24.31 -3.64 -10.39
N ILE A 401 -23.88 -3.02 -11.46
CA ILE A 401 -24.10 -3.47 -12.84
C ILE A 401 -22.73 -3.78 -13.44
N GLU A 402 -22.41 -5.07 -13.55
CA GLU A 402 -21.17 -5.58 -14.12
C GLU A 402 -21.48 -6.34 -15.41
N ASN A 403 -20.73 -6.09 -16.48
CA ASN A 403 -20.88 -6.78 -17.78
C ASN A 403 -22.31 -6.87 -18.34
N GLY A 404 -23.14 -5.84 -18.10
CA GLY A 404 -24.52 -5.79 -18.59
C GLY A 404 -25.50 -6.69 -17.85
N THR A 405 -25.08 -7.35 -16.77
CA THR A 405 -25.95 -8.15 -15.91
C THR A 405 -26.02 -7.52 -14.52
N SER A 406 -27.24 -7.22 -14.05
CA SER A 406 -27.43 -6.84 -12.67
C SER A 406 -27.26 -8.07 -11.77
N GLN A 407 -26.49 -7.96 -10.69
CA GLN A 407 -26.29 -9.06 -9.73
C GLN A 407 -27.49 -9.30 -8.79
N THR A 408 -28.59 -8.57 -8.95
CA THR A 408 -29.86 -8.97 -8.35
C THR A 408 -30.46 -10.05 -9.23
N GLY A 409 -30.41 -11.29 -8.76
CA GLY A 409 -30.72 -12.53 -9.52
C GLY A 409 -32.16 -12.70 -10.05
N GLU A 410 -32.93 -11.64 -10.15
CA GLU A 410 -34.23 -11.57 -10.84
C GLU A 410 -34.26 -10.28 -11.66
N GLY A 411 -34.56 -10.40 -12.97
CA GLY A 411 -34.65 -9.27 -13.87
C GLY A 411 -35.54 -8.16 -13.30
N TRP A 412 -35.24 -6.92 -13.64
CA TRP A 412 -35.87 -5.66 -13.23
C TRP A 412 -37.42 -5.59 -13.37
N GLY A 413 -38.14 -6.70 -13.41
CA GLY A 413 -39.57 -6.83 -13.66
C GLY A 413 -40.50 -6.99 -12.45
N GLY A 414 -40.01 -6.82 -11.24
CA GLY A 414 -40.82 -6.79 -9.99
C GLY A 414 -40.78 -5.42 -9.34
N ASP A 415 -41.75 -5.05 -8.52
CA ASP A 415 -41.90 -3.76 -7.84
C ASP A 415 -40.54 -3.14 -7.46
N VAL A 416 -40.11 -2.11 -8.22
CA VAL A 416 -38.83 -1.44 -8.10
C VAL A 416 -38.73 -0.89 -6.66
N HIS A 417 -37.80 -1.39 -5.89
CA HIS A 417 -37.52 -0.91 -4.54
C HIS A 417 -37.17 0.58 -4.61
N GLN A 418 -38.05 1.45 -4.12
CA GLN A 418 -37.82 2.90 -4.05
C GLN A 418 -36.65 3.31 -3.14
N ASP A 419 -35.99 2.36 -2.51
CA ASP A 419 -34.97 2.59 -1.46
C ASP A 419 -33.52 2.62 -1.97
N VAL A 420 -33.27 2.36 -3.26
CA VAL A 420 -31.93 2.37 -3.84
C VAL A 420 -31.29 3.75 -3.75
N GLN A 421 -30.16 3.85 -3.09
CA GLN A 421 -29.45 5.11 -2.88
C GLN A 421 -28.10 5.18 -3.63
N HIS A 422 -27.51 4.04 -4.00
CA HIS A 422 -26.18 3.98 -4.55
C HIS A 422 -26.11 3.00 -5.72
N ILE A 423 -25.64 3.47 -6.89
CA ILE A 423 -25.48 2.65 -8.09
C ILE A 423 -24.04 2.79 -8.62
N PHE A 424 -23.42 1.64 -8.89
CA PHE A 424 -22.19 1.51 -9.66
C PHE A 424 -22.46 0.78 -10.95
N MET A 425 -21.99 1.35 -12.06
CA MET A 425 -22.04 0.74 -13.40
C MET A 425 -20.61 0.57 -13.88
N GLN A 426 -20.23 -0.65 -14.25
CA GLN A 426 -18.90 -0.91 -14.81
C GLN A 426 -18.75 -0.28 -16.18
N ASN A 427 -19.78 -0.40 -17.04
CA ASN A 427 -19.77 0.15 -18.39
C ASN A 427 -20.96 1.09 -18.60
N TYR A 428 -20.75 2.15 -19.39
CA TYR A 428 -21.81 3.06 -19.78
C TYR A 428 -22.79 2.38 -20.76
N ASP A 429 -24.08 2.43 -20.44
CA ASP A 429 -25.17 2.01 -21.31
C ASP A 429 -26.37 2.98 -21.19
N ALA A 430 -26.68 3.68 -22.26
CA ALA A 430 -27.75 4.68 -22.27
C ALA A 430 -29.14 4.11 -21.96
N LYS A 431 -29.39 2.82 -22.28
CA LYS A 431 -30.67 2.15 -21.98
C LYS A 431 -30.79 1.88 -20.49
N LEU A 432 -29.72 1.37 -19.87
CA LEU A 432 -29.67 1.15 -18.43
C LEU A 432 -29.79 2.47 -17.65
N ILE A 433 -29.19 3.56 -18.15
CA ILE A 433 -29.39 4.88 -17.53
C ILE A 433 -30.85 5.27 -17.52
N THR A 434 -31.64 4.98 -18.58
CA THR A 434 -33.06 5.28 -18.58
C THR A 434 -33.81 4.56 -17.44
N GLU A 435 -33.40 3.35 -17.09
CA GLU A 435 -33.95 2.61 -15.95
C GLU A 435 -33.50 3.21 -14.61
N VAL A 436 -32.21 3.64 -14.54
CA VAL A 436 -31.64 4.31 -13.35
C VAL A 436 -32.39 5.60 -13.01
N LEU A 437 -32.91 6.32 -13.99
CA LEU A 437 -33.70 7.55 -13.76
C LEU A 437 -34.95 7.34 -12.89
N GLY A 438 -35.42 6.09 -12.77
CA GLY A 438 -36.54 5.76 -11.86
C GLY A 438 -36.20 5.82 -10.37
N PHE A 439 -34.90 5.84 -9.99
CA PHE A 439 -34.50 5.86 -8.58
C PHE A 439 -34.33 7.29 -8.04
N ILE A 440 -35.42 7.96 -7.76
CA ILE A 440 -35.46 9.38 -7.38
C ILE A 440 -34.69 9.72 -6.10
N ASN A 441 -34.44 8.72 -5.21
CA ASN A 441 -33.67 8.88 -3.97
C ASN A 441 -32.18 8.61 -4.14
N LEU A 442 -31.70 8.45 -5.38
CA LEU A 442 -30.31 8.09 -5.68
C LEU A 442 -29.34 9.19 -5.22
N ARG A 443 -28.36 8.80 -4.40
CA ARG A 443 -27.30 9.68 -3.88
C ARG A 443 -25.95 9.49 -4.55
N THR A 444 -25.68 8.30 -5.09
CA THR A 444 -24.44 7.97 -5.80
C THR A 444 -24.74 7.35 -7.14
N LEU A 445 -24.14 7.89 -8.18
CA LEU A 445 -24.05 7.27 -9.49
C LEU A 445 -22.59 7.31 -9.96
N ILE A 446 -21.96 6.15 -10.07
CA ILE A 446 -20.60 5.97 -10.57
C ILE A 446 -20.64 5.12 -11.82
N ILE A 447 -20.13 5.65 -12.94
CA ILE A 447 -19.97 4.95 -14.21
C ILE A 447 -18.48 4.85 -14.47
N TYR A 448 -17.93 3.62 -14.30
CA TYR A 448 -16.48 3.40 -14.22
C TYR A 448 -15.78 3.38 -15.58
N SER A 449 -16.47 2.90 -16.63
CA SER A 449 -15.91 2.85 -17.98
C SER A 449 -16.92 3.39 -18.98
N VAL A 450 -16.51 4.41 -19.71
CA VAL A 450 -17.22 4.90 -20.90
C VAL A 450 -16.37 4.46 -22.08
N GLU A 451 -16.78 3.39 -22.77
CA GLU A 451 -16.03 2.84 -23.91
C GLU A 451 -16.14 3.75 -25.14
N GLY A 452 -15.00 3.92 -25.79
CA GLY A 452 -14.86 4.30 -27.19
C GLY A 452 -15.42 5.65 -27.61
N ASP A 453 -15.78 5.72 -28.87
CA ASP A 453 -16.14 6.91 -29.65
C ASP A 453 -17.53 7.51 -29.31
N THR A 454 -18.25 6.92 -28.33
CA THR A 454 -19.57 7.44 -27.91
C THR A 454 -19.39 8.26 -26.62
N PRO A 455 -19.27 9.59 -26.73
CA PRO A 455 -19.33 10.43 -25.54
C PRO A 455 -20.66 10.20 -24.82
N VAL A 456 -20.66 10.32 -23.47
CA VAL A 456 -21.93 10.39 -22.74
C VAL A 456 -22.77 11.48 -23.39
N GLU A 457 -23.89 11.12 -23.97
CA GLU A 457 -24.75 12.04 -24.72
C GLU A 457 -25.20 13.18 -23.79
N VAL A 458 -25.13 14.42 -24.30
CA VAL A 458 -25.53 15.62 -23.55
C VAL A 458 -26.95 15.49 -23.02
N GLU A 459 -27.83 14.87 -23.82
CA GLU A 459 -29.23 14.59 -23.48
C GLU A 459 -29.37 13.61 -22.32
N VAL A 460 -28.49 12.60 -22.23
CA VAL A 460 -28.49 11.65 -21.12
C VAL A 460 -28.02 12.33 -19.85
N MET A 461 -26.96 13.13 -19.92
CA MET A 461 -26.52 13.93 -18.77
C MET A 461 -27.61 14.90 -18.32
N ASP A 462 -28.27 15.56 -19.26
CA ASP A 462 -29.37 16.50 -18.97
C ASP A 462 -30.55 15.82 -18.26
N SER A 463 -30.86 14.58 -18.64
CA SER A 463 -31.88 13.74 -17.99
C SER A 463 -31.43 13.35 -16.56
N ILE A 464 -30.20 12.88 -16.36
CA ILE A 464 -29.64 12.58 -15.03
C ILE A 464 -29.78 13.79 -14.11
N PHE A 465 -29.41 14.98 -14.58
CA PHE A 465 -29.44 16.20 -13.76
C PHE A 465 -30.86 16.67 -13.41
N LYS A 466 -31.85 16.37 -14.24
CA LYS A 466 -33.25 16.73 -14.01
C LYS A 466 -33.98 15.75 -13.14
N GLU A 467 -33.74 14.45 -13.36
CA GLU A 467 -34.54 13.38 -12.76
C GLU A 467 -34.00 12.85 -11.43
N LEU A 468 -32.67 13.09 -11.11
CA LEU A 468 -32.02 12.59 -9.92
C LEU A 468 -31.54 13.72 -8.99
N PRO A 469 -32.42 14.52 -8.38
CA PRO A 469 -32.07 15.73 -7.63
C PRO A 469 -31.30 15.48 -6.32
N GLU A 470 -31.38 14.25 -5.77
CA GLU A 470 -30.74 13.88 -4.49
C GLU A 470 -29.27 13.47 -4.63
N LEU A 471 -28.71 13.47 -5.85
CA LEU A 471 -27.34 13.09 -6.11
C LEU A 471 -26.35 13.94 -5.30
N ARG A 472 -25.45 13.24 -4.58
CA ARG A 472 -24.31 13.80 -3.85
C ARG A 472 -22.99 13.46 -4.53
N VAL A 473 -22.91 12.29 -5.15
CA VAL A 473 -21.76 11.79 -5.90
C VAL A 473 -22.19 11.44 -7.30
N LEU A 474 -21.54 12.03 -8.28
CA LEU A 474 -21.70 11.71 -9.69
C LEU A 474 -20.31 11.59 -10.32
N ALA A 475 -19.99 10.42 -10.87
CA ALA A 475 -18.70 10.16 -11.47
C ALA A 475 -18.79 9.42 -12.79
N PHE A 476 -18.10 9.94 -13.79
CA PHE A 476 -17.88 9.32 -15.10
C PHE A 476 -16.37 9.17 -15.29
N ALA A 477 -15.88 7.97 -15.67
CA ALA A 477 -14.48 7.77 -16.01
C ALA A 477 -14.38 7.17 -17.42
N LEU A 478 -13.61 7.82 -18.29
CA LEU A 478 -13.33 7.30 -19.63
C LEU A 478 -12.25 6.21 -19.54
N SER A 479 -12.47 5.08 -20.23
CA SER A 479 -11.55 3.93 -20.21
C SER A 479 -10.25 4.22 -20.97
N HIS A 480 -9.13 3.66 -20.45
CA HIS A 480 -7.79 3.79 -21.03
C HIS A 480 -7.46 2.75 -22.13
N GLU A 481 -8.35 1.79 -22.43
CA GLU A 481 -7.95 0.58 -23.16
C GLU A 481 -7.80 0.73 -24.69
N HIS A 482 -8.16 1.85 -25.31
CA HIS A 482 -7.98 2.06 -26.75
C HIS A 482 -7.11 3.26 -27.09
N TYR A 483 -5.88 2.98 -27.53
CA TYR A 483 -4.83 3.94 -27.86
C TYR A 483 -5.03 4.79 -29.15
N GLU A 484 -6.17 4.75 -29.80
CA GLU A 484 -6.48 5.55 -30.99
C GLU A 484 -7.54 6.62 -30.69
N ILE A 485 -7.26 7.49 -29.72
CA ILE A 485 -8.13 8.63 -29.47
C ILE A 485 -7.83 9.71 -30.49
N GLN A 486 -8.84 10.07 -31.29
CA GLN A 486 -8.75 11.27 -32.13
C GLN A 486 -8.55 12.48 -31.23
N GLN A 487 -7.42 13.18 -31.39
CA GLN A 487 -7.14 14.43 -30.68
C GLN A 487 -8.27 15.45 -30.93
N GLY A 488 -8.85 15.98 -29.84
CA GLY A 488 -9.74 17.13 -29.92
C GLY A 488 -11.21 16.90 -29.51
N ASN A 489 -11.54 15.79 -28.82
CA ASN A 489 -12.90 15.57 -28.33
C ASN A 489 -13.29 16.64 -27.28
N LYS A 490 -14.43 17.29 -27.53
CA LYS A 490 -15.01 18.29 -26.63
C LYS A 490 -16.27 17.75 -25.97
N PHE A 491 -16.29 17.79 -24.65
CA PHE A 491 -17.43 17.41 -23.84
C PHE A 491 -18.06 18.65 -23.23
N SER A 492 -19.38 18.77 -23.31
CA SER A 492 -20.07 19.90 -22.71
C SER A 492 -20.98 19.42 -21.58
N VAL A 493 -20.77 19.96 -20.38
CA VAL A 493 -21.65 19.69 -19.24
C VAL A 493 -22.90 20.57 -19.36
N PRO A 494 -24.13 20.01 -19.34
CA PRO A 494 -25.37 20.79 -19.47
C PRO A 494 -25.59 21.81 -18.36
N GLU A 495 -26.27 22.90 -18.67
CA GLU A 495 -26.66 23.95 -17.72
C GLU A 495 -27.56 23.43 -16.59
N SER A 496 -28.30 22.32 -16.82
CA SER A 496 -29.18 21.69 -15.86
C SER A 496 -28.44 21.09 -14.64
N ILE A 497 -27.10 20.97 -14.68
CA ILE A 497 -26.31 20.49 -13.51
C ILE A 497 -26.62 21.32 -12.26
N CYS A 498 -26.99 22.58 -12.40
CA CYS A 498 -27.36 23.46 -11.29
C CYS A 498 -28.62 22.98 -10.52
N GLN A 499 -29.35 22.00 -11.02
CA GLN A 499 -30.50 21.39 -10.34
C GLN A 499 -30.05 20.41 -9.25
N LEU A 500 -28.86 19.84 -9.36
CA LEU A 500 -28.26 18.92 -8.39
C LEU A 500 -27.75 19.66 -7.14
N LYS A 501 -28.65 20.21 -6.35
CA LYS A 501 -28.32 21.09 -5.20
C LYS A 501 -27.52 20.41 -4.10
N HIS A 502 -27.62 19.08 -3.99
CA HIS A 502 -26.90 18.26 -3.02
C HIS A 502 -25.57 17.73 -3.52
N LEU A 503 -25.21 17.98 -4.80
CA LEU A 503 -23.97 17.48 -5.40
C LEU A 503 -22.74 18.05 -4.67
N SER A 504 -21.94 17.14 -4.12
CA SER A 504 -20.72 17.44 -3.38
C SER A 504 -19.46 16.95 -4.10
N TYR A 505 -19.56 15.85 -4.82
CA TYR A 505 -18.50 15.22 -5.59
C TYR A 505 -18.95 15.09 -7.05
N PHE A 506 -18.23 15.77 -7.96
CA PHE A 506 -18.43 15.64 -9.40
C PHE A 506 -17.12 15.26 -10.07
N ALA A 507 -17.09 14.09 -10.70
CA ALA A 507 -15.98 13.62 -11.51
C ALA A 507 -16.43 13.39 -12.95
N PHE A 508 -15.69 13.98 -13.89
CA PHE A 508 -15.82 13.72 -15.31
C PHE A 508 -14.42 13.49 -15.87
N ARG A 509 -13.86 12.32 -15.56
CA ARG A 509 -12.46 12.01 -15.88
C ARG A 509 -12.29 11.71 -17.34
N THR A 510 -11.47 12.52 -18.02
CA THR A 510 -11.12 12.40 -19.42
C THR A 510 -9.61 12.25 -19.60
N HIS A 511 -9.19 11.95 -20.84
CA HIS A 511 -7.78 11.77 -21.21
C HIS A 511 -7.14 13.09 -21.68
N GLU A 512 -5.80 13.07 -21.76
CA GLU A 512 -5.01 14.16 -22.35
C GLU A 512 -5.49 14.44 -23.79
N GLY A 513 -5.73 15.71 -24.10
CA GLY A 513 -6.26 16.14 -25.41
C GLY A 513 -7.78 16.26 -25.50
N CYS A 514 -8.52 15.83 -24.50
CA CYS A 514 -9.95 16.08 -24.38
C CYS A 514 -10.21 17.38 -23.62
N THR A 515 -11.23 18.13 -24.02
CA THR A 515 -11.60 19.38 -23.34
C THR A 515 -13.01 19.30 -22.78
N VAL A 516 -13.16 19.57 -21.48
CA VAL A 516 -14.44 19.65 -20.80
C VAL A 516 -14.89 21.11 -20.71
N THR A 517 -16.09 21.41 -21.26
CA THR A 517 -16.68 22.74 -21.16
C THR A 517 -17.69 22.76 -20.01
N LEU A 518 -17.46 23.65 -19.05
CA LEU A 518 -18.32 23.79 -17.88
C LEU A 518 -19.36 24.89 -18.10
N PRO A 519 -20.62 24.69 -17.66
CA PRO A 519 -21.65 25.70 -17.80
C PRO A 519 -21.46 26.84 -16.80
N SER A 520 -21.90 28.04 -17.19
CA SER A 520 -21.86 29.22 -16.32
C SER A 520 -22.65 29.05 -15.02
N THR A 521 -23.69 28.21 -15.05
CA THR A 521 -24.56 27.92 -13.91
C THR A 521 -23.94 27.04 -12.82
N LEU A 522 -22.75 26.44 -13.05
CA LEU A 522 -22.08 25.57 -12.09
C LEU A 522 -21.87 26.27 -10.72
N HIS A 523 -21.69 27.58 -10.67
CA HIS A 523 -21.55 28.36 -9.44
C HIS A 523 -22.77 28.28 -8.49
N LYS A 524 -23.93 27.82 -8.99
CA LYS A 524 -25.12 27.62 -8.17
C LYS A 524 -25.06 26.39 -7.28
N LEU A 525 -24.07 25.47 -7.52
CA LEU A 525 -23.81 24.31 -6.71
C LEU A 525 -23.08 24.70 -5.42
N ARG A 526 -23.85 25.05 -4.37
CA ARG A 526 -23.30 25.52 -3.10
C ARG A 526 -22.62 24.45 -2.25
N HIS A 527 -22.93 23.19 -2.50
CA HIS A 527 -22.39 22.04 -1.73
C HIS A 527 -21.22 21.34 -2.42
N ILE A 528 -20.83 21.78 -3.62
CA ILE A 528 -19.72 21.16 -4.34
C ILE A 528 -18.40 21.37 -3.58
N GLN A 529 -17.74 20.24 -3.27
CA GLN A 529 -16.47 20.18 -2.55
C GLN A 529 -15.35 19.68 -3.43
N LEU A 530 -15.67 18.82 -4.40
CA LEU A 530 -14.69 18.20 -5.27
C LEU A 530 -15.11 18.24 -6.74
N LEU A 531 -14.18 18.68 -7.59
CA LEU A 531 -14.24 18.59 -9.05
C LEU A 531 -13.04 17.81 -9.57
N ASP A 532 -13.28 16.75 -10.37
CA ASP A 532 -12.24 15.88 -10.91
C ASP A 532 -12.44 15.65 -12.41
N PHE A 533 -11.52 16.18 -13.21
CA PHE A 533 -11.53 16.08 -14.67
C PHE A 533 -10.44 15.13 -15.22
N GLY A 534 -9.71 14.44 -14.32
CA GLY A 534 -8.62 13.56 -14.69
C GLY A 534 -7.51 14.29 -15.45
N ASP A 535 -7.09 13.71 -16.59
CA ASP A 535 -6.08 14.28 -17.47
C ASP A 535 -6.66 15.15 -18.59
N GLY A 536 -7.93 15.54 -18.50
CA GLY A 536 -8.59 16.41 -19.45
C GLY A 536 -8.30 17.89 -19.21
N ASP A 537 -8.33 18.65 -20.29
CA ASP A 537 -8.36 20.11 -20.23
C ASP A 537 -9.76 20.61 -19.87
N VAL A 538 -9.83 21.69 -19.11
CA VAL A 538 -11.07 22.41 -18.83
C VAL A 538 -11.06 23.71 -19.62
N SER A 539 -12.15 23.98 -20.37
CA SER A 539 -12.32 25.25 -21.05
C SER A 539 -12.30 26.41 -20.05
N GLU A 540 -12.07 27.64 -20.54
CA GLU A 540 -12.06 28.84 -19.69
C GLU A 540 -13.31 28.90 -18.79
N PHE A 541 -13.11 28.69 -17.50
CA PHE A 541 -14.14 28.75 -16.47
C PHE A 541 -13.58 29.44 -15.22
N THR A 542 -14.42 30.24 -14.56
CA THR A 542 -14.04 30.94 -13.33
C THR A 542 -14.54 30.16 -12.11
N PHE A 543 -13.67 29.44 -11.45
CA PHE A 543 -13.99 28.67 -10.25
C PHE A 543 -14.24 29.53 -8.99
N ALA A 544 -13.88 30.82 -9.03
CA ALA A 544 -13.84 31.74 -7.89
C ALA A 544 -15.17 31.89 -7.12
N GLU A 545 -16.30 31.51 -7.70
CA GLU A 545 -17.62 31.54 -7.06
C GLU A 545 -17.97 30.25 -6.30
N LEU A 546 -17.20 29.19 -6.46
CA LEU A 546 -17.41 27.90 -5.79
C LEU A 546 -16.74 27.90 -4.39
N VAL A 547 -17.21 28.77 -3.50
CA VAL A 547 -16.54 29.11 -2.22
C VAL A 547 -16.32 27.92 -1.27
N ASN A 548 -17.07 26.85 -1.42
CA ASN A 548 -16.96 25.62 -0.62
C ASN A 548 -16.07 24.54 -1.27
N LEU A 549 -15.51 24.83 -2.46
CA LEU A 549 -14.65 23.90 -3.17
C LEU A 549 -13.37 23.64 -2.37
N GLN A 550 -13.05 22.37 -2.16
CA GLN A 550 -11.90 21.92 -1.38
C GLN A 550 -10.86 21.23 -2.29
N HIS A 551 -11.32 20.56 -3.34
CA HIS A 551 -10.45 19.78 -4.20
C HIS A 551 -10.73 20.04 -5.67
N ILE A 552 -9.67 20.31 -6.44
CA ILE A 552 -9.72 20.43 -7.91
C ILE A 552 -8.66 19.48 -8.47
N PHE A 553 -9.07 18.58 -9.36
CA PHE A 553 -8.19 17.71 -10.12
C PHE A 553 -8.40 17.93 -11.60
N CYS A 554 -7.39 18.45 -12.28
CA CYS A 554 -7.41 18.73 -13.73
C CYS A 554 -5.98 18.85 -14.23
N MET A 555 -5.82 19.00 -15.55
CA MET A 555 -4.50 19.27 -16.13
C MET A 555 -3.85 20.52 -15.53
N PRO A 556 -2.52 20.48 -15.31
CA PRO A 556 -1.78 21.62 -14.74
C PRO A 556 -1.78 22.89 -15.58
N ASN A 557 -2.19 22.81 -16.85
CA ASN A 557 -2.22 23.94 -17.78
C ASN A 557 -3.53 24.74 -17.71
N VAL A 558 -4.53 24.24 -16.98
CA VAL A 558 -5.82 24.92 -16.82
C VAL A 558 -5.63 26.26 -16.12
N LYS A 559 -6.23 27.31 -16.68
CA LYS A 559 -6.24 28.64 -16.06
C LYS A 559 -7.20 28.65 -14.87
N LEU A 560 -6.70 29.09 -13.74
CA LEU A 560 -7.47 29.19 -12.48
C LEU A 560 -7.47 30.66 -11.98
N PRO A 561 -8.11 31.59 -12.71
CA PRO A 561 -8.11 32.98 -12.30
C PRO A 561 -8.89 33.17 -11.00
N TYR A 562 -8.41 34.09 -10.14
CA TYR A 562 -9.04 34.44 -8.85
C TYR A 562 -9.20 33.27 -7.87
N VAL A 563 -8.38 32.22 -7.98
CA VAL A 563 -8.42 31.04 -7.10
C VAL A 563 -8.27 31.42 -5.61
N GLY A 564 -7.67 32.56 -5.32
CA GLY A 564 -7.51 33.08 -3.95
C GLY A 564 -8.81 33.32 -3.20
N ARG A 565 -9.97 33.34 -3.88
CA ARG A 565 -11.30 33.40 -3.25
C ARG A 565 -11.73 32.08 -2.63
N LEU A 566 -11.12 30.95 -3.04
CA LEU A 566 -11.45 29.60 -2.59
C LEU A 566 -10.71 29.27 -1.29
N ILE A 567 -11.01 29.98 -0.21
CA ILE A 567 -10.27 29.84 1.07
C ILE A 567 -10.41 28.45 1.73
N SER A 568 -11.35 27.64 1.24
CA SER A 568 -11.54 26.25 1.69
C SER A 568 -10.69 25.25 0.91
N LEU A 569 -9.95 25.69 -0.13
CA LEU A 569 -9.22 24.81 -1.00
C LEU A 569 -8.07 24.09 -0.26
N GLN A 570 -8.01 22.79 -0.43
CA GLN A 570 -7.03 21.90 0.17
C GLN A 570 -6.08 21.29 -0.86
N THR A 571 -6.55 21.00 -2.08
CA THR A 571 -5.71 20.52 -3.17
C THR A 571 -5.86 21.42 -4.39
N LEU A 572 -4.72 21.73 -4.99
CA LEU A 572 -4.61 22.54 -6.19
C LEU A 572 -3.60 21.86 -7.12
N PRO A 573 -3.99 21.39 -8.31
CA PRO A 573 -3.15 20.55 -9.18
C PRO A 573 -1.87 21.26 -9.62
N ALA A 574 -2.00 22.51 -10.03
CA ALA A 574 -0.90 23.44 -10.28
C ALA A 574 -1.42 24.86 -10.26
N PHE A 575 -0.56 25.81 -9.92
CA PHE A 575 -0.82 27.22 -10.06
C PHE A 575 0.16 27.84 -11.03
N THR A 576 -0.33 28.30 -12.19
CA THR A 576 0.53 28.94 -13.20
C THR A 576 0.46 30.45 -13.06
N VAL A 577 1.56 31.04 -12.62
CA VAL A 577 1.70 32.51 -12.55
C VAL A 577 1.70 33.11 -13.95
N ARG A 578 0.85 34.07 -14.21
CA ARG A 578 0.72 34.79 -15.50
C ARG A 578 0.59 36.28 -15.25
N ASN A 579 0.98 37.06 -16.26
CA ASN A 579 0.80 38.52 -16.28
C ASN A 579 -0.67 38.95 -16.60
N GLU A 580 -1.62 38.05 -16.28
CA GLU A 580 -3.05 38.25 -16.46
C GLU A 580 -3.71 38.52 -15.12
N GLN A 581 -4.73 39.39 -15.11
CA GLN A 581 -5.44 39.71 -13.86
C GLN A 581 -6.09 38.47 -13.26
N GLY A 582 -5.84 38.24 -11.97
CA GLY A 582 -6.35 37.09 -11.23
C GLY A 582 -5.45 35.85 -11.29
N CYS A 583 -4.32 35.88 -12.02
CA CYS A 583 -3.32 34.81 -12.12
C CYS A 583 -1.99 35.19 -11.44
N GLU A 584 -1.97 36.28 -10.66
CA GLU A 584 -0.80 36.73 -9.93
C GLU A 584 -0.53 35.84 -8.71
N LEU A 585 0.71 35.75 -8.26
CA LEU A 585 1.15 34.87 -7.16
C LEU A 585 0.42 35.16 -5.83
N LYS A 586 -0.03 36.40 -5.62
CA LYS A 586 -0.85 36.81 -4.44
C LYS A 586 -2.14 36.02 -4.26
N GLN A 587 -2.65 35.36 -5.33
CA GLN A 587 -3.83 34.51 -5.23
C GLN A 587 -3.63 33.35 -4.25
N LEU A 588 -2.38 32.92 -4.03
CA LEU A 588 -2.05 31.87 -3.07
C LEU A 588 -2.11 32.35 -1.61
N ARG A 589 -2.07 33.65 -1.34
CA ARG A 589 -1.90 34.24 0.00
C ARG A 589 -2.86 33.68 1.05
N GLY A 590 -4.15 33.60 0.73
CA GLY A 590 -5.22 33.15 1.65
C GLY A 590 -5.44 31.66 1.72
N LEU A 591 -4.82 30.86 0.85
CA LEU A 591 -5.05 29.42 0.74
C LEU A 591 -4.24 28.63 1.76
N ASN A 592 -4.49 28.86 3.08
CA ASN A 592 -3.71 28.26 4.15
C ASN A 592 -4.14 26.83 4.50
N LYS A 593 -5.20 26.31 3.87
CA LYS A 593 -5.66 24.92 4.03
C LYS A 593 -5.01 23.97 3.00
N LEU A 594 -4.21 24.49 2.05
CA LEU A 594 -3.52 23.64 1.07
C LEU A 594 -2.66 22.59 1.77
N ARG A 595 -2.78 21.35 1.29
CA ARG A 595 -2.08 20.15 1.79
C ARG A 595 -1.49 19.33 0.64
N GLY A 596 -0.59 18.40 0.97
CA GLY A 596 0.04 17.55 -0.02
C GLY A 596 0.99 18.31 -0.93
N CYS A 597 0.82 18.20 -2.24
CA CYS A 597 1.69 18.78 -3.25
C CYS A 597 1.13 20.12 -3.78
N LEU A 598 2.00 21.12 -3.93
CA LEU A 598 1.73 22.36 -4.65
C LEU A 598 2.76 22.55 -5.76
N ASP A 599 2.31 22.60 -7.02
CA ASP A 599 3.14 22.88 -8.20
C ASP A 599 2.94 24.35 -8.65
N ILE A 600 3.93 25.19 -8.46
CA ILE A 600 3.93 26.61 -8.91
C ILE A 600 4.72 26.72 -10.20
N ARG A 601 4.05 27.07 -11.29
CA ARG A 601 4.58 27.20 -12.64
C ARG A 601 4.65 28.63 -13.08
N GLY A 602 5.49 28.91 -14.08
CA GLY A 602 5.61 30.27 -14.64
C GLY A 602 6.23 31.26 -13.64
N VAL A 603 7.11 30.77 -12.74
CA VAL A 603 7.75 31.59 -11.70
C VAL A 603 8.57 32.74 -12.28
N GLN A 604 9.03 32.63 -13.54
CA GLN A 604 9.70 33.74 -14.25
C GLN A 604 8.82 35.00 -14.45
N ASN A 605 7.49 34.86 -14.27
CA ASN A 605 6.56 35.98 -14.35
C ASN A 605 6.46 36.77 -13.03
N VAL A 606 7.10 36.35 -11.97
CA VAL A 606 7.21 37.08 -10.71
C VAL A 606 8.32 38.10 -10.82
N ARG A 607 8.03 39.36 -10.44
CA ARG A 607 8.90 40.51 -10.69
C ARG A 607 10.04 40.66 -9.70
N ASP A 608 9.77 40.40 -8.41
CA ASP A 608 10.68 40.67 -7.32
C ASP A 608 10.37 39.81 -6.08
N LYS A 609 11.19 39.97 -5.05
CA LYS A 609 11.05 39.26 -3.76
C LYS A 609 9.75 39.60 -3.03
N GLU A 610 9.30 40.85 -3.11
CA GLU A 610 8.12 41.37 -2.44
C GLU A 610 6.86 40.66 -2.99
N GLU A 611 6.75 40.56 -4.31
CA GLU A 611 5.67 39.81 -4.97
C GLU A 611 5.73 38.32 -4.64
N ALA A 612 6.93 37.72 -4.55
CA ALA A 612 7.11 36.32 -4.15
C ALA A 612 6.62 36.06 -2.72
N LEU A 613 6.89 36.99 -1.80
CA LEU A 613 6.42 36.92 -0.40
C LEU A 613 4.90 36.95 -0.29
N GLU A 614 4.19 37.55 -1.26
CA GLU A 614 2.72 37.57 -1.26
C GLU A 614 2.09 36.19 -1.35
N ALA A 615 2.79 35.14 -1.84
CA ALA A 615 2.33 33.74 -1.82
C ALA A 615 2.11 33.21 -0.41
N ASN A 616 2.81 33.76 0.57
CA ASN A 616 2.78 33.35 1.98
C ASN A 616 2.88 31.83 2.17
N LEU A 617 3.91 31.23 1.57
CA LEU A 617 4.11 29.77 1.59
C LEU A 617 4.37 29.24 3.02
N THR A 618 5.04 30.02 3.86
CA THR A 618 5.36 29.66 5.24
C THR A 618 4.12 29.39 6.10
N ALA A 619 2.97 29.99 5.77
CA ALA A 619 1.70 29.75 6.47
C ALA A 619 0.99 28.45 6.08
N LYS A 620 1.45 27.75 5.04
CA LYS A 620 0.81 26.53 4.49
C LYS A 620 1.37 25.26 5.14
N LYS A 621 1.19 25.14 6.46
CA LYS A 621 1.82 24.09 7.29
C LYS A 621 1.50 22.65 6.92
N ARG A 622 0.48 22.42 6.07
CA ARG A 622 0.05 21.08 5.63
C ARG A 622 0.64 20.69 4.27
N LEU A 623 1.44 21.56 3.64
CA LEU A 623 2.16 21.20 2.42
C LEU A 623 3.30 20.25 2.77
N THR A 624 3.33 19.12 2.11
CA THR A 624 4.41 18.11 2.22
C THR A 624 5.35 18.17 1.03
N GLU A 625 4.87 18.61 -0.13
CA GLU A 625 5.65 18.69 -1.37
C GLU A 625 5.45 20.07 -2.03
N LEU A 626 6.54 20.62 -2.56
CA LEU A 626 6.54 21.89 -3.30
C LEU A 626 7.39 21.77 -4.56
N ASP A 627 6.77 22.05 -5.72
CA ASP A 627 7.43 22.16 -6.99
C ASP A 627 7.48 23.63 -7.43
N LEU A 628 8.67 24.13 -7.75
CA LEU A 628 8.88 25.49 -8.28
C LEU A 628 9.43 25.38 -9.70
N ARG A 629 8.68 25.91 -10.69
CA ARG A 629 9.01 25.74 -12.11
C ARG A 629 9.13 27.06 -12.84
N TRP A 630 10.33 27.31 -13.34
CA TRP A 630 10.62 28.31 -14.36
C TRP A 630 10.43 27.69 -15.74
N ASP A 631 10.16 28.49 -16.79
CA ASP A 631 10.06 27.97 -18.14
C ASP A 631 11.45 27.73 -18.74
N GLU A 632 11.54 26.78 -19.68
CA GLU A 632 12.79 26.38 -20.33
C GLU A 632 13.29 27.46 -21.28
N ASP A 633 12.37 28.14 -22.02
CA ASP A 633 12.66 29.21 -22.97
C ASP A 633 12.75 30.52 -22.18
N GLY A 634 13.94 30.81 -21.66
CA GLY A 634 14.17 31.97 -20.81
C GLY A 634 13.69 33.28 -21.46
N ASP A 635 12.54 33.77 -20.99
CA ASP A 635 12.14 35.16 -21.28
C ASP A 635 13.27 36.06 -20.77
N THR A 636 13.86 36.85 -21.66
CA THR A 636 14.97 37.78 -21.40
C THR A 636 14.70 38.78 -20.27
N ARG A 637 13.46 38.85 -19.77
CA ARG A 637 13.03 39.77 -18.71
C ARG A 637 13.36 39.30 -17.30
N CYS A 638 13.58 38.00 -17.06
CA CYS A 638 13.88 37.45 -15.74
C CYS A 638 15.37 37.14 -15.63
N THR A 639 16.17 38.12 -15.16
CA THR A 639 17.61 37.91 -14.97
C THR A 639 17.92 36.91 -13.86
N PRO A 640 19.12 36.31 -13.82
CA PRO A 640 19.53 35.39 -12.73
C PRO A 640 19.43 36.01 -11.32
N GLU A 641 19.66 37.31 -11.19
CA GLU A 641 19.53 38.07 -9.95
C GLU A 641 18.06 38.15 -9.49
N VAL A 642 17.14 38.50 -10.43
CA VAL A 642 15.70 38.52 -10.16
C VAL A 642 15.20 37.13 -9.76
N GLN A 643 15.64 36.07 -10.45
CA GLN A 643 15.28 34.68 -10.06
C GLN A 643 15.76 34.36 -8.65
N ALA A 644 16.96 34.79 -8.27
CA ALA A 644 17.49 34.59 -6.94
C ALA A 644 16.68 35.35 -5.87
N ASP A 645 16.24 36.56 -6.14
CA ASP A 645 15.39 37.35 -5.26
C ASP A 645 13.99 36.74 -5.15
N VAL A 646 13.42 36.26 -6.24
CA VAL A 646 12.13 35.57 -6.27
C VAL A 646 12.19 34.26 -5.45
N LEU A 647 13.22 33.43 -5.65
CA LEU A 647 13.39 32.19 -4.88
C LEU A 647 13.57 32.47 -3.38
N GLU A 648 14.26 33.56 -3.04
CA GLU A 648 14.40 34.03 -1.66
C GLU A 648 13.04 34.33 -1.01
N GLY A 649 12.10 34.93 -1.77
CA GLY A 649 10.74 35.24 -1.33
C GLY A 649 9.83 34.01 -1.22
N LEU A 650 10.11 32.94 -1.97
CA LEU A 650 9.34 31.69 -1.97
C LEU A 650 9.76 30.72 -0.87
N CYS A 651 9.99 31.22 0.35
CA CYS A 651 10.36 30.40 1.48
C CYS A 651 9.27 29.37 1.83
N PRO A 652 9.56 28.06 1.79
CA PRO A 652 8.61 26.99 2.09
C PRO A 652 8.25 26.91 3.60
N PRO A 653 7.17 26.19 3.97
CA PRO A 653 6.87 25.91 5.38
C PRO A 653 7.92 24.96 6.00
N MET A 654 8.03 24.98 7.32
CA MET A 654 9.03 24.19 8.06
C MET A 654 8.79 22.67 7.95
N GLU A 655 7.55 22.28 7.77
CA GLU A 655 7.07 20.90 7.70
C GLU A 655 7.23 20.26 6.30
N LEU A 656 7.74 21.01 5.31
CA LEU A 656 7.90 20.52 3.95
C LEU A 656 8.91 19.35 3.91
N GLN A 657 8.50 18.24 3.27
CA GLN A 657 9.32 17.03 3.14
C GLN A 657 10.02 16.91 1.79
N THR A 658 9.40 17.40 0.73
CA THR A 658 9.94 17.31 -0.65
C THR A 658 9.97 18.67 -1.31
N LEU A 659 11.11 19.06 -1.82
CA LEU A 659 11.30 20.29 -2.63
C LEU A 659 11.89 19.93 -3.98
N ARG A 660 11.22 20.37 -5.06
CA ARG A 660 11.69 20.18 -6.43
C ARG A 660 11.80 21.54 -7.12
N ILE A 661 12.96 21.82 -7.69
CA ILE A 661 13.26 23.10 -8.39
C ILE A 661 13.60 22.79 -9.84
N TYR A 662 12.83 23.40 -10.77
CA TYR A 662 12.94 23.13 -12.19
C TYR A 662 13.35 24.41 -12.94
N HIS A 663 14.38 24.29 -13.81
CA HIS A 663 14.83 25.34 -14.76
C HIS A 663 15.29 26.63 -14.08
N TYR A 664 15.66 26.59 -12.81
CA TYR A 664 16.18 27.76 -12.12
C TYR A 664 17.56 28.16 -12.64
N GLN A 665 17.69 29.44 -13.01
CA GLN A 665 18.91 30.04 -13.55
C GLN A 665 19.51 31.13 -12.63
N GLY A 666 19.00 31.22 -11.40
CA GLY A 666 19.52 32.18 -10.43
C GLY A 666 20.97 31.85 -10.01
N SER A 667 21.74 32.90 -9.74
CA SER A 667 23.17 32.82 -9.44
C SER A 667 23.50 32.42 -8.00
N ARG A 668 22.53 32.40 -7.09
CA ARG A 668 22.74 32.11 -5.67
C ARG A 668 21.61 31.28 -5.08
N TYR A 669 21.93 30.55 -4.02
CA TYR A 669 20.93 29.90 -3.17
C TYR A 669 20.26 30.93 -2.26
N PRO A 670 18.99 30.74 -1.90
CA PRO A 670 18.32 31.57 -0.91
C PRO A 670 18.86 31.31 0.50
N GLU A 671 18.77 32.32 1.36
CA GLU A 671 19.22 32.24 2.75
C GLU A 671 18.53 31.13 3.54
N TRP A 672 17.23 30.89 3.28
CA TRP A 672 16.45 29.85 3.94
C TRP A 672 16.95 28.43 3.56
N MET A 673 17.66 28.28 2.45
CA MET A 673 18.22 26.98 2.02
C MET A 673 19.63 26.74 2.57
N VAL A 674 20.41 27.78 2.85
CA VAL A 674 21.83 27.68 3.25
C VAL A 674 22.11 28.29 4.61
N GLY A 675 21.18 29.02 5.21
CA GLY A 675 21.35 29.69 6.51
C GLY A 675 20.77 28.91 7.69
N ARG A 676 21.51 28.90 8.82
CA ARG A 676 21.08 28.17 10.03
C ARG A 676 19.90 28.83 10.78
N GLN A 677 19.51 30.07 10.49
CA GLN A 677 18.65 30.87 11.39
C GLN A 677 17.34 31.37 10.77
N ASN A 678 17.12 31.32 9.47
CA ASN A 678 16.07 32.12 8.82
C ASN A 678 14.97 31.33 8.11
N GLY A 679 14.25 30.45 8.80
CA GLY A 679 13.08 29.79 8.21
C GLY A 679 13.49 28.61 7.31
N GLY A 680 12.60 28.25 6.38
CA GLY A 680 12.80 27.12 5.47
C GLY A 680 12.48 25.76 6.08
N PRO A 681 12.41 24.71 5.25
CA PRO A 681 11.95 23.39 5.64
C PRO A 681 13.00 22.68 6.49
N LYS A 682 12.66 22.35 7.73
CA LYS A 682 13.54 21.60 8.65
C LYS A 682 13.38 20.08 8.49
N GLU A 683 12.22 19.64 8.03
CA GLU A 683 11.86 18.23 7.87
C GLU A 683 12.14 17.72 6.44
N LEU A 684 12.97 18.44 5.66
CA LEU A 684 13.20 18.11 4.26
C LEU A 684 13.89 16.75 4.13
N GLN A 685 13.22 15.84 3.42
CA GLN A 685 13.69 14.49 3.15
C GLN A 685 14.14 14.30 1.71
N GLN A 686 13.57 15.07 0.77
CA GLN A 686 13.88 14.96 -0.66
C GLN A 686 14.16 16.33 -1.26
N LEU A 687 15.27 16.43 -1.99
CA LEU A 687 15.67 17.65 -2.70
C LEU A 687 16.06 17.30 -4.13
N TRP A 688 15.39 17.94 -5.10
CA TRP A 688 15.58 17.68 -6.52
C TRP A 688 15.90 18.97 -7.26
N PHE A 689 16.95 18.96 -8.07
CA PHE A 689 17.30 20.02 -9.00
C PHE A 689 17.20 19.49 -10.42
N TRP A 690 16.40 20.18 -11.25
CA TRP A 690 16.18 19.81 -12.64
C TRP A 690 16.55 20.97 -13.54
N ARG A 691 17.59 20.78 -14.42
CA ARG A 691 18.09 21.80 -15.35
C ARG A 691 18.46 23.14 -14.68
N CYS A 692 19.00 23.10 -13.49
CA CYS A 692 19.51 24.27 -12.78
C CYS A 692 20.97 24.52 -13.21
N LYS A 693 21.18 25.43 -14.15
CA LYS A 693 22.49 25.61 -14.84
C LYS A 693 23.46 26.50 -14.11
N GLN A 694 23.00 27.49 -13.34
CA GLN A 694 23.83 28.51 -12.69
C GLN A 694 24.26 28.12 -11.26
N LEU A 695 23.53 27.22 -10.61
CA LEU A 695 23.86 26.74 -9.27
C LEU A 695 24.98 25.70 -9.33
N GLY A 696 25.96 25.87 -8.43
CA GLY A 696 27.00 24.90 -8.13
C GLY A 696 26.71 24.18 -6.79
N PRO A 697 27.62 23.33 -6.34
CA PRO A 697 27.51 22.67 -5.04
C PRO A 697 27.63 23.70 -3.91
N ALA A 698 26.65 23.68 -2.97
CA ALA A 698 26.69 24.51 -1.76
C ALA A 698 26.89 23.60 -0.55
N PRO A 699 28.05 23.65 0.12
CA PRO A 699 28.30 22.86 1.33
C PRO A 699 27.32 23.12 2.45
N GLN A 700 26.77 24.33 2.51
CA GLN A 700 25.87 24.80 3.57
C GLN A 700 24.55 24.03 3.63
N PHE A 701 24.00 23.55 2.50
CA PHE A 701 22.74 22.83 2.54
C PHE A 701 22.85 21.45 3.22
N VAL A 702 24.05 20.88 3.25
CA VAL A 702 24.31 19.62 3.97
C VAL A 702 24.08 19.81 5.48
N GLU A 703 24.46 20.98 6.01
CA GLU A 703 24.23 21.32 7.42
C GLU A 703 22.78 21.76 7.69
N ALA A 704 22.10 22.31 6.66
CA ALA A 704 20.71 22.78 6.77
C ALA A 704 19.71 21.62 6.80
N TYR A 705 19.99 20.50 6.13
CA TYR A 705 19.05 19.39 5.94
C TYR A 705 19.59 18.02 6.43
N PRO A 706 19.78 17.84 7.74
CA PRO A 706 20.35 16.60 8.29
C PRO A 706 19.46 15.36 8.07
N HIS A 707 18.18 15.56 7.80
CA HIS A 707 17.20 14.49 7.55
C HIS A 707 17.02 14.15 6.07
N LEU A 708 17.86 14.71 5.19
CA LEU A 708 17.75 14.47 3.76
C LEU A 708 18.02 13.00 3.42
N ARG A 709 17.04 12.34 2.78
CA ARG A 709 17.07 10.94 2.37
C ARG A 709 17.34 10.75 0.90
N VAL A 710 16.90 11.70 0.06
CA VAL A 710 17.00 11.61 -1.40
C VAL A 710 17.53 12.92 -1.95
N LEU A 711 18.63 12.84 -2.70
CA LEU A 711 19.16 13.96 -3.50
C LEU A 711 19.18 13.56 -4.96
N LYS A 712 18.54 14.40 -5.83
CA LYS A 712 18.52 14.17 -7.26
C LYS A 712 19.00 15.41 -8.02
N LEU A 713 19.94 15.17 -8.93
CA LEU A 713 20.50 16.16 -9.86
C LEU A 713 20.22 15.71 -11.28
N TRP A 714 19.41 16.48 -12.02
CA TRP A 714 19.05 16.16 -13.41
C TRP A 714 19.42 17.31 -14.34
N VAL A 715 20.33 17.03 -15.25
CA VAL A 715 20.81 17.99 -16.29
C VAL A 715 21.28 19.31 -15.66
N CYS A 716 21.96 19.23 -14.53
CA CYS A 716 22.56 20.38 -13.85
C CYS A 716 24.02 20.58 -14.28
N ASN A 717 24.49 21.82 -14.27
CA ASN A 717 25.87 22.16 -14.63
C ASN A 717 26.84 22.10 -13.43
N TRP A 718 26.50 21.35 -12.41
CA TRP A 718 27.38 21.15 -11.25
C TRP A 718 28.70 20.53 -11.70
N ASP A 719 29.80 21.06 -11.24
CA ASP A 719 31.16 20.57 -11.48
C ASP A 719 31.60 19.50 -10.44
N ALA A 720 30.96 19.50 -9.27
CA ALA A 720 31.20 18.53 -8.20
C ALA A 720 29.96 18.37 -7.33
N LEU A 721 29.96 17.38 -6.45
CA LEU A 721 29.05 17.31 -5.29
C LEU A 721 29.66 18.08 -4.10
N PRO A 722 28.85 18.49 -3.10
CA PRO A 722 29.36 19.11 -1.89
C PRO A 722 30.41 18.23 -1.21
N GLY A 723 31.58 18.82 -0.89
CA GLY A 723 32.69 18.07 -0.33
C GLY A 723 32.39 17.43 1.05
N ASN A 724 31.41 17.97 1.75
CA ASN A 724 30.95 17.49 3.07
C ASN A 724 29.68 16.62 3.01
N ILE A 725 29.30 16.12 1.83
CA ILE A 725 28.10 15.28 1.65
C ILE A 725 28.09 14.03 2.54
N GLU A 726 29.26 13.55 2.96
CA GLU A 726 29.40 12.42 3.90
C GLU A 726 28.70 12.66 5.25
N LEU A 727 28.42 13.92 5.61
CA LEU A 727 27.72 14.29 6.83
C LEU A 727 26.22 14.06 6.76
N LEU A 728 25.65 13.81 5.58
CA LEU A 728 24.23 13.45 5.39
C LEU A 728 23.99 11.99 5.78
N THR A 729 24.06 11.69 7.06
CA THR A 729 23.95 10.31 7.60
C THR A 729 22.58 9.67 7.37
N SER A 730 21.58 10.46 6.97
CA SER A 730 20.22 9.99 6.62
C SER A 730 20.05 9.72 5.12
N LEU A 731 21.05 10.05 4.26
CA LEU A 731 20.91 9.95 2.81
C LEU A 731 20.85 8.49 2.35
N LYS A 732 19.74 8.09 1.74
CA LYS A 732 19.47 6.73 1.24
C LYS A 732 19.62 6.59 -0.26
N ALA A 733 19.34 7.66 -1.01
CA ALA A 733 19.41 7.63 -2.46
C ALA A 733 20.09 8.89 -3.03
N LEU A 734 21.03 8.67 -3.93
CA LEU A 734 21.70 9.70 -4.71
C LEU A 734 21.54 9.40 -6.19
N GLU A 735 20.94 10.32 -6.95
CA GLU A 735 20.70 10.19 -8.38
C GLU A 735 21.32 11.36 -9.14
N ILE A 736 22.18 11.07 -10.09
CA ILE A 736 22.88 12.04 -10.94
C ILE A 736 22.63 11.66 -12.38
N THR A 737 21.88 12.48 -13.10
CA THR A 737 21.49 12.21 -14.49
C THR A 737 21.78 13.43 -15.35
N GLY A 738 22.53 13.26 -16.45
CA GLY A 738 22.77 14.32 -17.42
C GLY A 738 23.69 15.45 -16.93
N CYS A 739 24.39 15.27 -15.79
CA CYS A 739 25.33 16.24 -15.22
C CYS A 739 26.74 15.99 -15.76
N ARG A 740 27.06 16.53 -16.92
CA ARG A 740 28.31 16.25 -17.68
C ARG A 740 29.57 16.87 -17.08
N ASN A 741 29.45 17.85 -16.21
CA ASN A 741 30.60 18.55 -15.63
C ASN A 741 31.15 17.85 -14.37
N ILE A 742 30.38 16.92 -13.77
CA ILE A 742 30.84 16.15 -12.60
C ILE A 742 31.82 15.08 -13.08
N GLN A 743 33.07 15.17 -12.63
CA GLN A 743 34.15 14.23 -13.03
C GLN A 743 34.64 13.38 -11.84
N SER A 744 34.27 13.72 -10.62
CA SER A 744 34.68 12.98 -9.44
C SER A 744 33.63 13.00 -8.32
N LEU A 745 33.61 11.94 -7.53
CA LEU A 745 32.77 11.85 -6.34
C LEU A 745 33.59 12.30 -5.11
N PRO A 746 32.99 13.02 -4.15
CA PRO A 746 33.54 13.15 -2.80
C PRO A 746 33.35 11.82 -2.04
N LYS A 747 33.74 11.78 -0.79
CA LYS A 747 33.42 10.67 0.09
C LYS A 747 31.90 10.69 0.34
N LEU A 748 31.23 9.54 0.13
CA LEU A 748 29.77 9.41 0.28
C LEU A 748 29.40 8.81 1.64
N PRO A 749 28.20 9.15 2.17
CA PRO A 749 27.70 8.55 3.42
C PRO A 749 27.55 7.04 3.31
N GLN A 750 27.83 6.33 4.39
CA GLN A 750 27.62 4.88 4.51
C GLN A 750 26.13 4.48 4.48
N SER A 751 25.25 5.45 4.70
CA SER A 751 23.80 5.24 4.72
C SER A 751 23.16 5.09 3.34
N ILE A 752 23.91 5.34 2.25
CA ILE A 752 23.34 5.27 0.87
C ILE A 752 23.07 3.82 0.50
N GLU A 753 21.82 3.55 0.13
CA GLU A 753 21.32 2.26 -0.34
C GLU A 753 21.18 2.19 -1.87
N LYS A 754 20.96 3.35 -2.50
CA LYS A 754 20.75 3.46 -3.96
C LYS A 754 21.60 4.58 -4.55
N PHE A 755 22.42 4.24 -5.54
CA PHE A 755 23.18 5.18 -6.37
C PHE A 755 22.81 5.01 -7.84
N CYS A 756 22.40 6.09 -8.50
CA CYS A 756 22.08 6.10 -9.91
C CYS A 756 22.92 7.15 -10.63
N LEU A 757 23.64 6.73 -11.68
CA LEU A 757 24.47 7.59 -12.52
C LEU A 757 24.14 7.30 -14.00
N SER A 758 23.68 8.30 -14.75
CA SER A 758 23.30 8.13 -16.15
C SER A 758 23.50 9.40 -16.97
N ILE A 759 23.80 9.21 -18.26
CA ILE A 759 23.94 10.31 -19.26
C ILE A 759 24.92 11.40 -18.78
N CYS A 760 25.93 11.04 -17.97
CA CYS A 760 27.01 11.91 -17.52
C CYS A 760 28.22 11.82 -18.45
N ASP A 761 29.35 12.38 -18.03
CA ASP A 761 30.62 12.24 -18.75
C ASP A 761 31.05 10.75 -18.82
N ASP A 762 31.47 10.29 -19.99
CA ASP A 762 31.79 8.90 -20.24
C ASP A 762 32.97 8.40 -19.41
N GLU A 763 34.05 9.21 -19.27
CA GLU A 763 35.23 8.86 -18.46
C GLU A 763 34.84 8.76 -17.00
N PHE A 764 34.00 9.66 -16.53
CA PHE A 764 33.50 9.64 -15.17
C PHE A 764 32.65 8.39 -14.93
N MET A 765 31.71 8.03 -15.84
CA MET A 765 30.89 6.83 -15.70
C MET A 765 31.74 5.55 -15.72
N ILE A 766 32.72 5.45 -16.62
CA ILE A 766 33.65 4.32 -16.67
C ILE A 766 34.47 4.24 -15.37
N SER A 767 34.92 5.37 -14.85
CA SER A 767 35.68 5.42 -13.59
C SER A 767 34.89 4.90 -12.39
N CYS A 768 33.58 5.12 -12.39
CA CYS A 768 32.64 4.59 -11.39
C CYS A 768 32.33 3.09 -11.57
N GLN A 769 32.58 2.51 -12.74
CA GLN A 769 32.43 1.08 -13.04
C GLN A 769 33.73 0.28 -12.87
N THR A 770 34.89 0.94 -12.88
CA THR A 770 36.21 0.30 -12.85
C THR A 770 36.61 -0.04 -11.41
N VAL A 771 36.63 -1.30 -11.06
CA VAL A 771 37.02 -1.80 -9.75
C VAL A 771 38.44 -1.31 -9.39
N GLY A 772 38.60 -0.75 -8.20
CA GLY A 772 39.86 -0.18 -7.71
C GLY A 772 40.08 1.29 -8.08
N HIS A 773 39.29 1.88 -8.99
CA HIS A 773 39.40 3.31 -9.28
C HIS A 773 38.92 4.15 -8.07
N PRO A 774 39.50 5.34 -7.80
CA PRO A 774 39.08 6.18 -6.68
C PRO A 774 37.61 6.52 -6.63
N ASN A 775 36.91 6.67 -7.77
CA ASN A 775 35.47 6.90 -7.80
C ASN A 775 34.67 5.62 -7.47
N TRP A 776 35.12 4.44 -7.93
CA TRP A 776 34.50 3.15 -7.55
C TRP A 776 34.60 2.91 -6.05
N GLN A 777 35.78 3.14 -5.42
CA GLN A 777 35.98 2.94 -3.98
C GLN A 777 34.97 3.74 -3.13
N LYS A 778 34.53 4.90 -3.62
CA LYS A 778 33.56 5.76 -2.92
C LYS A 778 32.12 5.25 -2.97
N ILE A 779 31.80 4.38 -3.90
CA ILE A 779 30.48 3.76 -4.07
C ILE A 779 30.47 2.26 -3.82
N GLU A 780 31.62 1.65 -3.55
CA GLU A 780 31.76 0.20 -3.39
C GLU A 780 30.81 -0.36 -2.33
N HIS A 781 30.64 0.34 -1.22
CA HIS A 781 29.78 -0.01 -0.10
C HIS A 781 28.26 0.03 -0.43
N ILE A 782 27.86 0.67 -1.54
CA ILE A 782 26.44 0.87 -1.85
C ILE A 782 25.86 -0.40 -2.48
N PRO A 783 24.75 -0.97 -1.96
CA PRO A 783 24.23 -2.23 -2.46
C PRO A 783 23.59 -2.11 -3.86
N ASN A 784 22.84 -1.04 -4.14
CA ASN A 784 22.11 -0.88 -5.40
C ASN A 784 22.76 0.23 -6.25
N LYS A 785 23.58 -0.17 -7.21
CA LYS A 785 24.26 0.74 -8.16
C LYS A 785 23.71 0.59 -9.56
N TYR A 786 23.22 1.68 -10.14
CA TYR A 786 22.72 1.76 -11.51
C TYR A 786 23.58 2.77 -12.28
N ILE A 787 24.56 2.28 -13.04
CA ILE A 787 25.42 3.10 -13.87
C ILE A 787 25.17 2.72 -15.31
N CYS A 788 24.41 3.56 -16.04
CA CYS A 788 24.08 3.35 -17.45
C CYS A 788 25.07 4.11 -18.32
N GLY A 789 26.05 3.41 -18.87
CA GLY A 789 26.93 3.93 -19.90
C GLY A 789 26.24 4.10 -21.28
N PRO A 790 26.88 4.77 -22.24
CA PRO A 790 26.30 4.95 -23.56
C PRO A 790 26.10 3.60 -24.25
N SER A 791 24.85 3.25 -24.47
CA SER A 791 24.48 2.05 -25.22
C SER A 791 24.59 2.34 -26.71
N TYR A 792 25.79 2.52 -27.29
CA TYR A 792 26.08 2.24 -28.70
C TYR A 792 27.52 2.64 -29.04
N PRO A 793 28.29 1.85 -29.82
CA PRO A 793 29.53 2.33 -30.44
C PRO A 793 29.14 3.36 -31.50
N VAL A 794 29.57 4.60 -31.32
CA VAL A 794 29.45 5.66 -32.34
C VAL A 794 30.36 5.25 -33.49
N ALA A 795 29.75 4.61 -34.52
CA ALA A 795 30.33 4.71 -35.86
C ALA A 795 30.11 6.16 -36.30
N THR A 796 31.23 6.80 -36.63
CA THR A 796 31.36 8.13 -37.22
C THR A 796 30.18 8.51 -38.11
N ALA A 797 29.33 9.45 -37.69
CA ALA A 797 28.43 10.23 -38.52
C ALA A 797 27.98 11.48 -37.76
N GLU A 798 27.88 12.52 -38.47
CA GLU A 798 27.59 13.94 -38.23
C GLU A 798 26.64 14.29 -37.05
N PRO A 799 26.63 15.55 -36.55
CA PRO A 799 25.87 15.95 -35.37
C PRO A 799 24.37 15.80 -35.61
N VAL A 800 23.79 14.75 -35.05
CA VAL A 800 22.35 14.55 -35.03
C VAL A 800 21.75 15.57 -34.08
N ALA A 801 20.75 16.26 -34.57
CA ALA A 801 20.04 17.31 -33.89
C ALA A 801 19.48 16.91 -32.50
N THR A 802 19.50 17.86 -31.59
CA THR A 802 19.04 17.83 -30.21
C THR A 802 17.58 17.37 -29.99
N SER A 803 16.83 17.02 -31.07
CA SER A 803 15.41 16.69 -31.03
C SER A 803 15.09 15.34 -30.36
N ASP A 804 15.97 14.32 -30.47
CA ASP A 804 15.65 12.97 -29.95
C ASP A 804 15.94 12.80 -28.45
N LEU A 805 16.92 13.58 -27.94
CA LEU A 805 17.15 13.68 -26.50
C LEU A 805 16.01 14.44 -25.80
N VAL A 806 15.45 15.43 -26.48
CA VAL A 806 14.27 16.20 -26.05
C VAL A 806 13.02 15.31 -26.06
N ALA A 807 12.86 14.40 -27.01
CA ALA A 807 11.73 13.47 -27.08
C ALA A 807 11.77 12.42 -25.95
N THR A 808 12.97 11.92 -25.60
CA THR A 808 13.13 10.96 -24.50
C THR A 808 12.96 11.66 -23.14
N ALA A 809 13.50 12.86 -22.98
CA ALA A 809 13.28 13.69 -21.80
C ALA A 809 11.81 14.16 -21.69
N HIS A 810 11.15 14.43 -22.82
CA HIS A 810 9.73 14.78 -22.87
C HIS A 810 8.85 13.59 -22.51
N LYS A 811 9.20 12.37 -22.95
CA LYS A 811 8.52 11.14 -22.58
C LYS A 811 8.72 10.79 -21.09
N GLN A 812 9.91 11.02 -20.54
CA GLN A 812 10.18 10.86 -19.11
C GLN A 812 9.58 11.99 -18.27
N ASN A 813 9.52 13.22 -18.78
CA ASN A 813 8.76 14.31 -18.15
C ASN A 813 7.25 14.04 -18.14
N LYS A 814 6.71 13.43 -19.21
CA LYS A 814 5.31 12.96 -19.20
C LYS A 814 5.09 11.87 -18.15
N ILE A 815 6.01 10.91 -18.03
CA ILE A 815 5.94 9.85 -17.01
C ILE A 815 6.08 10.44 -15.61
N LEU A 816 6.99 11.38 -15.36
CA LEU A 816 7.16 12.04 -14.06
C LEU A 816 6.02 12.99 -13.71
N SER A 817 5.49 13.72 -14.69
CA SER A 817 4.26 14.49 -14.54
C SER A 817 3.07 13.58 -14.22
N TYR A 818 2.99 12.42 -14.84
CA TYR A 818 1.99 11.38 -14.58
C TYR A 818 2.19 10.74 -13.19
N ILE A 819 3.44 10.43 -12.80
CA ILE A 819 3.81 9.92 -11.48
C ILE A 819 3.50 10.94 -10.37
N ASN A 820 3.81 12.22 -10.57
CA ASN A 820 3.49 13.27 -9.60
C ASN A 820 1.98 13.51 -9.48
N ARG A 821 1.21 13.32 -10.55
CA ARG A 821 -0.26 13.40 -10.55
C ARG A 821 -0.89 12.26 -9.79
N LEU A 822 -0.35 11.04 -9.91
CA LEU A 822 -0.84 9.87 -9.20
C LEU A 822 -0.44 9.85 -7.72
N ARG A 823 0.57 10.65 -7.31
CA ARG A 823 0.88 10.89 -5.89
C ARG A 823 -0.04 11.94 -5.25
N CYS A 824 -0.68 12.76 -6.05
CA CYS A 824 -1.73 13.69 -5.59
C CYS A 824 -3.14 13.08 -5.67
N PHE A 825 -3.24 11.83 -6.12
CA PHE A 825 -4.49 11.06 -6.20
C PHE A 825 -4.59 10.02 -5.11
#